data_7a60ba66756325a66fe7fc5359d44715
#
_entry.id   7a60ba66756325a66fe7fc5359d44715
#
_cell.length_a   1.000
_cell.length_b   1.000
_cell.length_c   1.000
_cell.angle_alpha   90.00
_cell.angle_beta   90.00
_cell.angle_gamma   90.00
#
_symmetry.space_group_name_H-M   'P 1'
#
loop_
_entity.id
_entity.type
_entity.pdbx_description
1 polymer ?
#
loop_
_entity_poly.entity_id
_entity_poly.type
_entity_poly.pdbx_seq_one_letter_code
_entity_poly.pdbx_strand_id
1 'polypeptide(L)'
;MTNKIVIENQQTGNPQSEWDIDGIGDANIVGFATSISVDPGETVSFKVDTDSTDYRIDIYRLGYYGGDGARKVTTLQVQLTAAQVQPDPLVDLSTGLVDAGNWAVSASWPVPSGAVTGLYIAKLVRQDTTAGENHMPFVVRDGGAGSDILFMTADTTWQAYNSWGGYNLYGGNLPPGRAYKVSYNRPYNTRGIDFQSGPQDWIFAAEYPAIRWLERNGYDLSYATGVDSDADAAALLAYKILLSVGHDEYWSAGQRANVEAARDAGVHLAFFSGNECYWKIRWEPSTDGSSTPYRTMVCYKESRANAKIDPSLVWTGSWRDPRFSPPGDGGRPENGLTGTIFQVDSYRLDTITIPYAYSRLRFWRNTTIASLQPGQTGSLVTNYLGYEWDEDRDNGARPAGLIDLSLSTVSVNSYLRDYGTTVGTRDAVHSLTLYRAPSGALVFGAGTVYWAWGLDSNHDNEPTAVDPIVQQVTVNLFADMGVQPATLQSGLLAATASTDTTPPSSTITLPTAGTTWVEGQQVVISGTATDVGGGVVAGVEISLDGGTTWHKATGTTSWTYNWTAQAAGSYTLKSRATDDSVNMETPGSGVAVTVSAATTVGLWGFSEQPATVFIQDPNGVELGVKFLSTVNGTVTGLKFYKGLQNEGPHTGNLWSSDGTLLASVIFADEIPSGWQTAVFETPVEITAGTVYVASYYTSGFYSADANGLASGHTNGPLTALADSDVGNGVFAYGPASSFPNASFQGSNYWIDVMFEPGATPVGDSLFSLSDVPATVTVNDPSAVELGVKFTVGVAGTVAGIRFYKGPQNTGAHQGRLWTDTGSLLATVTFSGETASGWQTAYLTTPIAISPGTTYIVSYHSAGFYSANGAYFATAHTNGPLTAPSDASASGNGVYSYGAAGSFPNSSFNATNYWVDVVFVPD
;
A
#
# COMPACT_ATOMS: atom_id res chain seq x y z
N MET A 1 -22.97 -6.59 40.49
CA MET A 1 -24.14 -5.65 40.48
C MET A 1 -25.23 -6.32 39.63
N THR A 2 -26.49 -5.99 39.85
CA THR A 2 -27.58 -6.57 39.04
C THR A 2 -27.50 -5.92 37.66
N ASN A 3 -27.50 -6.74 36.59
CA ASN A 3 -27.45 -6.25 35.20
C ASN A 3 -28.71 -5.42 34.89
N LYS A 4 -28.53 -4.13 34.69
CA LYS A 4 -29.63 -3.17 34.46
C LYS A 4 -30.34 -3.41 33.12
N ILE A 5 -29.62 -3.90 32.12
CA ILE A 5 -30.17 -4.21 30.79
C ILE A 5 -31.18 -5.34 30.87
N VAL A 6 -30.88 -6.39 31.65
CA VAL A 6 -31.83 -7.53 31.87
C VAL A 6 -33.12 -7.04 32.53
N ILE A 7 -33.01 -6.20 33.57
CA ILE A 7 -34.20 -5.65 34.25
C ILE A 7 -34.99 -4.76 33.28
N GLU A 8 -34.34 -3.93 32.54
CA GLU A 8 -34.97 -3.01 31.57
C GLU A 8 -35.75 -3.79 30.48
N ASN A 9 -35.14 -4.83 29.91
CA ASN A 9 -35.81 -5.64 28.88
C ASN A 9 -36.94 -6.54 29.40
N GLN A 10 -37.15 -6.62 30.69
CA GLN A 10 -38.35 -7.24 31.29
C GLN A 10 -39.56 -6.30 31.34
N GLN A 11 -39.39 -5.02 31.07
CA GLN A 11 -40.50 -4.07 30.97
C GLN A 11 -41.29 -4.33 29.67
N THR A 12 -42.56 -3.93 29.67
CA THR A 12 -43.37 -3.98 28.46
C THR A 12 -42.86 -3.03 27.40
N GLY A 13 -42.56 -3.56 26.21
CA GLY A 13 -42.20 -2.76 25.04
C GLY A 13 -43.39 -2.11 24.36
N ASN A 14 -43.09 -1.37 23.31
CA ASN A 14 -44.05 -0.77 22.39
C ASN A 14 -43.86 -1.39 21.00
N PRO A 15 -44.93 -1.75 20.28
CA PRO A 15 -44.78 -2.34 18.95
C PRO A 15 -44.07 -1.39 17.98
N GLN A 16 -43.32 -1.94 17.05
CA GLN A 16 -42.52 -1.16 16.09
C GLN A 16 -43.34 -0.09 15.37
N SER A 17 -44.62 -0.39 15.03
CA SER A 17 -45.53 0.59 14.38
C SER A 17 -45.83 1.84 15.22
N GLU A 18 -45.49 1.82 16.53
CA GLU A 18 -45.70 2.98 17.40
C GLU A 18 -44.47 3.89 17.45
N TRP A 19 -43.29 3.32 17.44
CA TRP A 19 -42.04 4.08 17.64
C TRP A 19 -41.26 4.32 16.37
N ASP A 20 -41.35 3.49 15.35
CA ASP A 20 -40.68 3.66 14.07
C ASP A 20 -41.40 4.68 13.16
N ILE A 21 -40.76 5.14 12.11
CA ILE A 21 -41.30 6.07 11.09
C ILE A 21 -40.96 5.52 9.70
N ASP A 22 -41.71 6.00 8.70
CA ASP A 22 -41.41 5.67 7.31
C ASP A 22 -40.24 6.53 6.78
N GLY A 23 -39.17 5.87 6.35
CA GLY A 23 -37.97 6.53 5.79
C GLY A 23 -37.39 7.61 6.71
N ILE A 24 -37.29 8.83 6.20
CA ILE A 24 -36.76 9.98 6.94
C ILE A 24 -37.80 10.75 7.76
N GLY A 25 -39.10 10.32 7.69
CA GLY A 25 -40.20 11.05 8.28
C GLY A 25 -40.67 12.26 7.44
N ASP A 26 -41.47 13.10 8.06
CA ASP A 26 -42.17 14.22 7.38
C ASP A 26 -41.41 15.53 7.53
N ALA A 27 -41.27 16.26 6.43
CA ALA A 27 -40.60 17.55 6.40
C ALA A 27 -41.40 18.70 7.13
N ASN A 28 -42.67 18.46 7.47
CA ASN A 28 -43.52 19.44 8.16
C ASN A 28 -43.34 19.47 9.70
N ILE A 29 -42.52 18.56 10.20
CA ILE A 29 -42.02 18.55 11.59
C ILE A 29 -40.63 17.92 11.64
N VAL A 30 -39.62 18.71 11.89
CA VAL A 30 -38.24 18.23 11.96
C VAL A 30 -37.56 18.81 13.20
N GLY A 31 -36.54 18.15 13.69
CA GLY A 31 -35.81 18.63 14.86
C GLY A 31 -34.52 17.84 15.15
N PHE A 32 -33.83 18.28 16.18
CA PHE A 32 -32.63 17.62 16.67
C PHE A 32 -32.45 17.83 18.18
N ALA A 33 -31.71 16.91 18.80
CA ALA A 33 -31.30 17.03 20.19
C ALA A 33 -30.08 17.96 20.30
N THR A 34 -30.08 18.86 21.31
CA THR A 34 -28.96 19.79 21.53
C THR A 34 -27.67 19.12 22.01
N SER A 35 -27.77 17.88 22.44
CA SER A 35 -26.64 17.01 22.80
C SER A 35 -26.85 15.65 22.16
N ILE A 36 -25.78 15.07 21.58
CA ILE A 36 -25.87 13.71 21.01
C ILE A 36 -25.83 12.66 22.13
N SER A 37 -25.26 13.00 23.28
CA SER A 37 -25.26 12.16 24.48
C SER A 37 -25.48 13.00 25.74
N VAL A 38 -26.05 12.37 26.78
CA VAL A 38 -26.31 12.98 28.10
C VAL A 38 -26.15 11.93 29.20
N ASP A 39 -25.81 12.37 30.40
CA ASP A 39 -25.82 11.52 31.58
C ASP A 39 -27.18 11.46 32.28
N PRO A 40 -27.51 10.37 33.01
CA PRO A 40 -28.65 10.36 33.91
C PRO A 40 -28.60 11.51 34.94
N GLY A 41 -29.68 12.26 35.04
CA GLY A 41 -29.78 13.46 35.87
C GLY A 41 -29.51 14.78 35.15
N GLU A 42 -28.98 14.74 33.94
CA GLU A 42 -28.83 15.90 33.07
C GLU A 42 -30.12 16.21 32.28
N THR A 43 -30.09 17.23 31.46
CA THR A 43 -31.23 17.63 30.64
C THR A 43 -30.84 17.66 29.19
N VAL A 44 -31.54 16.92 28.34
CA VAL A 44 -31.47 17.06 26.88
C VAL A 44 -32.57 18.01 26.43
N SER A 45 -32.23 18.96 25.57
CA SER A 45 -33.20 19.89 24.97
C SER A 45 -33.38 19.55 23.49
N PHE A 46 -34.54 19.88 22.95
CA PHE A 46 -34.92 19.66 21.57
C PHE A 46 -35.24 20.96 20.88
N LYS A 47 -34.74 21.15 19.69
CA LYS A 47 -35.07 22.26 18.79
C LYS A 47 -35.88 21.69 17.66
N VAL A 48 -37.13 22.17 17.52
CA VAL A 48 -38.11 21.63 16.57
C VAL A 48 -38.60 22.75 15.68
N ASP A 49 -38.63 22.51 14.38
CA ASP A 49 -39.25 23.37 13.38
C ASP A 49 -40.51 22.71 12.86
N THR A 50 -41.64 23.42 13.00
CA THR A 50 -42.96 23.01 12.53
C THR A 50 -43.92 24.20 12.56
N ASP A 51 -44.90 24.20 11.65
CA ASP A 51 -46.03 25.13 11.68
C ASP A 51 -47.17 24.72 12.61
N SER A 52 -47.01 23.52 13.27
CA SER A 52 -48.01 23.06 14.25
C SER A 52 -47.89 23.77 15.58
N THR A 53 -49.04 24.04 16.20
CA THR A 53 -49.13 24.54 17.59
C THR A 53 -49.39 23.41 18.59
N ASP A 54 -49.62 22.17 18.13
CA ASP A 54 -49.96 21.02 18.95
C ASP A 54 -49.23 19.79 18.41
N TYR A 55 -48.21 19.39 19.17
CA TYR A 55 -47.42 18.17 18.88
C TYR A 55 -46.87 17.59 20.17
N ARG A 56 -46.40 16.32 20.10
CA ARG A 56 -45.74 15.69 21.20
C ARG A 56 -44.38 15.15 20.78
N ILE A 57 -43.54 14.94 21.75
CA ILE A 57 -42.26 14.29 21.65
C ILE A 57 -42.32 13.02 22.51
N ASP A 58 -42.41 11.87 21.88
CA ASP A 58 -42.38 10.55 22.55
C ASP A 58 -40.97 10.08 22.67
N ILE A 59 -40.44 9.91 23.90
CA ILE A 59 -39.08 9.43 24.14
C ILE A 59 -39.09 7.92 24.26
N TYR A 60 -38.40 7.25 23.34
CA TYR A 60 -38.24 5.79 23.34
C TYR A 60 -36.80 5.39 23.62
N ARG A 61 -36.57 4.34 24.40
CA ARG A 61 -35.31 3.64 24.51
C ARG A 61 -35.34 2.42 23.60
N LEU A 62 -34.37 2.30 22.71
CA LEU A 62 -34.19 1.13 21.86
C LEU A 62 -33.63 -0.04 22.68
N GLY A 63 -34.00 -1.27 22.32
CA GLY A 63 -33.57 -2.50 23.01
C GLY A 63 -34.26 -3.72 22.41
N TYR A 64 -34.53 -4.78 23.20
CA TYR A 64 -35.21 -5.99 22.76
C TYR A 64 -36.70 -6.03 23.16
N TYR A 65 -37.01 -5.89 24.45
CA TYR A 65 -38.36 -5.81 25.04
C TYR A 65 -39.30 -6.91 24.54
N GLY A 66 -38.85 -8.19 24.59
CA GLY A 66 -39.66 -9.31 24.13
C GLY A 66 -39.86 -9.39 22.62
N GLY A 67 -39.18 -8.57 21.84
CA GLY A 67 -39.30 -8.47 20.39
C GLY A 67 -39.84 -7.13 19.89
N ASP A 68 -40.49 -6.35 20.77
CA ASP A 68 -41.09 -5.05 20.44
C ASP A 68 -40.06 -3.99 19.98
N GLY A 69 -38.81 -4.10 20.44
CA GLY A 69 -37.67 -3.36 19.95
C GLY A 69 -37.42 -1.97 20.58
N ALA A 70 -38.44 -1.39 21.20
CA ALA A 70 -38.31 -0.15 21.95
C ALA A 70 -39.33 -0.07 23.08
N ARG A 71 -39.06 0.81 24.05
CA ARG A 71 -39.97 1.11 25.15
C ARG A 71 -40.13 2.63 25.28
N LYS A 72 -41.38 3.08 25.33
CA LYS A 72 -41.68 4.49 25.62
C LYS A 72 -41.33 4.81 27.06
N VAL A 73 -40.46 5.76 27.24
CA VAL A 73 -40.02 6.25 28.54
C VAL A 73 -40.93 7.36 29.05
N THR A 74 -41.26 8.31 28.19
CA THR A 74 -42.14 9.44 28.51
C THR A 74 -42.66 10.12 27.24
N THR A 75 -43.60 11.02 27.42
CA THR A 75 -44.11 11.92 26.38
C THR A 75 -44.01 13.35 26.87
N LEU A 76 -43.45 14.23 26.07
CA LEU A 76 -43.46 15.67 26.27
C LEU A 76 -44.57 16.27 25.40
N GLN A 77 -45.59 16.88 26.00
CA GLN A 77 -46.65 17.59 25.25
C GLN A 77 -46.20 19.04 24.99
N VAL A 78 -46.30 19.47 23.75
CA VAL A 78 -46.02 20.85 23.34
C VAL A 78 -47.29 21.48 22.76
N GLN A 79 -47.89 22.37 23.53
CA GLN A 79 -49.07 23.11 23.12
C GLN A 79 -48.78 24.61 23.17
N LEU A 80 -48.86 25.28 22.06
CA LEU A 80 -48.47 26.67 21.85
C LEU A 80 -49.65 27.51 21.43
N THR A 81 -49.62 28.78 21.78
CA THR A 81 -50.64 29.76 21.32
C THR A 81 -50.41 30.25 19.89
N ALA A 82 -49.19 30.07 19.40
CA ALA A 82 -48.77 30.31 18.02
C ALA A 82 -47.61 29.37 17.68
N ALA A 83 -47.47 28.98 16.41
CA ALA A 83 -46.40 28.11 15.96
C ALA A 83 -45.04 28.74 16.25
N GLN A 84 -44.11 27.90 16.72
CA GLN A 84 -42.69 28.24 16.89
C GLN A 84 -41.98 28.01 15.55
N VAL A 85 -42.10 28.92 14.62
CA VAL A 85 -41.36 28.87 13.38
C VAL A 85 -39.89 29.23 13.67
N GLN A 86 -39.00 28.36 13.29
CA GLN A 86 -37.55 28.56 13.49
C GLN A 86 -36.98 29.47 12.40
N PRO A 87 -35.91 30.23 12.69
CA PRO A 87 -35.21 30.98 11.65
C PRO A 87 -34.53 30.07 10.64
N ASP A 88 -34.23 30.57 9.46
CA ASP A 88 -33.39 29.84 8.51
C ASP A 88 -32.07 29.38 9.18
N PRO A 89 -31.57 28.15 8.89
CA PRO A 89 -30.30 27.70 9.43
C PRO A 89 -29.14 28.56 8.93
N LEU A 90 -28.08 28.63 9.71
CA LEU A 90 -26.83 29.27 9.31
C LEU A 90 -26.17 28.47 8.20
N VAL A 91 -25.79 29.09 7.10
CA VAL A 91 -25.17 28.42 5.95
C VAL A 91 -23.86 29.10 5.60
N ASP A 92 -22.78 28.32 5.59
CA ASP A 92 -21.48 28.72 5.03
C ASP A 92 -21.29 28.05 3.66
N LEU A 93 -21.54 28.78 2.61
CA LEU A 93 -21.40 28.31 1.23
C LEU A 93 -19.95 27.99 0.84
N SER A 94 -18.95 28.46 1.59
CA SER A 94 -17.56 28.15 1.31
C SER A 94 -17.18 26.73 1.74
N THR A 95 -17.88 26.18 2.73
CA THR A 95 -17.63 24.85 3.29
C THR A 95 -18.82 23.90 3.16
N GLY A 96 -19.97 24.38 2.71
CA GLY A 96 -21.22 23.62 2.67
C GLY A 96 -21.78 23.30 4.06
N LEU A 97 -21.34 24.02 5.10
CA LEU A 97 -21.85 23.85 6.46
C LEU A 97 -23.28 24.40 6.56
N VAL A 98 -24.19 23.59 7.11
CA VAL A 98 -25.54 23.98 7.52
C VAL A 98 -25.67 23.69 8.99
N ASP A 99 -25.93 24.73 9.79
CA ASP A 99 -26.04 24.69 11.25
C ASP A 99 -27.36 25.38 11.70
N ALA A 100 -28.28 24.61 12.25
CA ALA A 100 -29.53 25.09 12.83
C ALA A 100 -29.39 25.39 14.34
N GLY A 101 -28.20 25.61 14.84
CA GLY A 101 -27.94 25.97 16.23
C GLY A 101 -28.59 27.31 16.63
N ASN A 102 -28.91 28.18 15.68
CA ASN A 102 -29.67 29.41 15.88
C ASN A 102 -31.17 29.20 16.17
N TRP A 103 -31.68 27.94 16.06
CA TRP A 103 -33.07 27.65 16.45
C TRP A 103 -33.25 27.80 17.96
N ALA A 104 -34.46 28.17 18.36
CA ALA A 104 -34.87 28.23 19.74
C ALA A 104 -35.22 26.84 20.30
N VAL A 105 -34.96 26.60 21.56
CA VAL A 105 -35.39 25.38 22.24
C VAL A 105 -36.92 25.31 22.28
N SER A 106 -37.46 24.16 21.89
CA SER A 106 -38.92 23.90 21.83
C SER A 106 -39.39 23.08 23.04
N ALA A 107 -38.57 22.15 23.51
CA ALA A 107 -38.87 21.34 24.67
C ALA A 107 -37.58 20.87 25.34
N SER A 108 -37.67 20.43 26.57
CA SER A 108 -36.56 19.85 27.30
C SER A 108 -37.02 18.65 28.15
N TRP A 109 -36.17 17.63 28.19
CA TRP A 109 -36.37 16.44 29.00
C TRP A 109 -35.31 16.32 30.08
N PRO A 110 -35.67 16.54 31.36
CA PRO A 110 -34.79 16.15 32.45
C PRO A 110 -34.67 14.63 32.50
N VAL A 111 -33.50 14.11 32.16
CA VAL A 111 -33.24 12.66 32.14
C VAL A 111 -33.29 12.15 33.58
N PRO A 112 -34.14 11.19 33.94
CA PRO A 112 -34.20 10.67 35.28
C PRO A 112 -32.82 10.13 35.73
N SER A 113 -32.49 10.36 37.01
CA SER A 113 -31.24 9.82 37.58
C SER A 113 -31.16 8.29 37.57
N GLY A 114 -32.29 7.61 37.42
CA GLY A 114 -32.40 6.15 37.25
C GLY A 114 -32.57 5.71 35.79
N ALA A 115 -32.41 6.58 34.82
CA ALA A 115 -32.50 6.20 33.42
C ALA A 115 -31.47 5.15 33.10
N VAL A 116 -31.89 4.14 32.33
CA VAL A 116 -30.99 3.06 31.87
C VAL A 116 -30.26 3.55 30.62
N THR A 117 -28.95 3.34 30.62
CA THR A 117 -28.11 3.64 29.44
C THR A 117 -28.65 2.98 28.16
N GLY A 118 -28.49 3.64 27.02
CA GLY A 118 -29.03 3.13 25.76
C GLY A 118 -29.02 4.14 24.64
N LEU A 119 -29.31 3.67 23.44
CA LEU A 119 -29.69 4.51 22.33
C LEU A 119 -31.16 4.88 22.45
N TYR A 120 -31.45 6.16 22.40
CA TYR A 120 -32.81 6.71 22.52
C TYR A 120 -33.20 7.43 21.23
N ILE A 121 -34.47 7.40 20.94
CA ILE A 121 -35.09 8.24 19.91
C ILE A 121 -36.17 9.09 20.54
N ALA A 122 -36.17 10.38 20.24
CA ALA A 122 -37.27 11.27 20.50
C ALA A 122 -38.12 11.39 19.23
N LYS A 123 -39.27 10.72 19.22
CA LYS A 123 -40.20 10.71 18.07
C LYS A 123 -41.09 11.95 18.14
N LEU A 124 -40.98 12.82 17.17
CA LEU A 124 -41.89 13.93 16.96
C LEU A 124 -43.19 13.44 16.35
N VAL A 125 -44.33 13.87 16.84
CA VAL A 125 -45.67 13.52 16.29
C VAL A 125 -46.59 14.72 16.34
N ARG A 126 -47.05 15.19 15.19
CA ARG A 126 -48.10 16.24 15.12
C ARG A 126 -49.41 15.72 15.69
N GLN A 127 -50.14 16.58 16.37
CA GLN A 127 -51.45 16.28 16.98
C GLN A 127 -52.59 17.13 16.39
N ASP A 128 -52.27 17.98 15.43
CA ASP A 128 -53.29 18.78 14.70
C ASP A 128 -53.88 17.96 13.52
N THR A 129 -54.51 18.62 12.59
CA THR A 129 -55.18 17.98 11.44
C THR A 129 -54.21 17.55 10.36
N THR A 130 -52.93 17.96 10.42
CA THR A 130 -51.89 17.59 9.49
C THR A 130 -51.04 16.48 10.11
N ALA A 131 -50.99 15.30 9.45
CA ALA A 131 -50.06 14.24 9.90
C ALA A 131 -48.62 14.66 9.74
N GLY A 132 -47.78 14.25 10.64
CA GLY A 132 -46.35 14.44 10.54
C GLY A 132 -45.60 13.79 11.70
N GLU A 133 -44.51 13.08 11.37
CA GLU A 133 -43.64 12.45 12.35
C GLU A 133 -42.17 12.45 11.92
N ASN A 134 -41.27 12.48 12.90
CA ASN A 134 -39.82 12.45 12.64
C ASN A 134 -39.02 11.90 13.86
N HIS A 135 -37.77 11.56 13.68
CA HIS A 135 -36.88 11.04 14.72
C HIS A 135 -35.73 11.98 15.06
N MET A 136 -35.42 12.07 16.36
CA MET A 136 -34.23 12.73 16.89
C MET A 136 -33.45 11.73 17.76
N PRO A 137 -32.36 11.11 17.30
CA PRO A 137 -31.58 10.18 18.08
C PRO A 137 -30.67 10.89 19.08
N PHE A 138 -30.42 10.24 20.22
CA PHE A 138 -29.41 10.61 21.22
C PHE A 138 -29.09 9.42 22.11
N VAL A 139 -27.95 9.46 22.80
CA VAL A 139 -27.51 8.41 23.73
C VAL A 139 -27.71 8.88 25.16
N VAL A 140 -28.25 8.01 26.03
CA VAL A 140 -28.14 8.16 27.49
C VAL A 140 -26.99 7.28 27.96
N ARG A 141 -25.94 7.89 28.48
CA ARG A 141 -24.77 7.21 29.03
C ARG A 141 -25.06 6.52 30.35
N ASP A 142 -24.08 5.87 30.96
CA ASP A 142 -24.26 5.20 32.28
C ASP A 142 -23.71 5.97 33.45
N GLY A 143 -23.18 7.19 33.22
CA GLY A 143 -22.54 7.99 34.24
C GLY A 143 -21.26 7.39 34.82
N GLY A 144 -20.58 6.50 34.06
CA GLY A 144 -19.34 5.82 34.50
C GLY A 144 -19.58 4.61 35.42
N ALA A 145 -20.77 4.00 35.38
CA ALA A 145 -21.13 2.86 36.25
C ALA A 145 -20.37 1.56 35.92
N GLY A 146 -19.71 1.47 34.77
CA GLY A 146 -18.82 0.37 34.41
C GLY A 146 -19.52 -0.94 34.14
N SER A 147 -20.17 -1.07 33.01
CA SER A 147 -20.67 -2.34 32.46
C SER A 147 -19.54 -3.19 31.86
N ASP A 148 -19.83 -4.41 31.45
CA ASP A 148 -18.84 -5.26 30.80
C ASP A 148 -18.47 -4.75 29.40
N ILE A 149 -19.44 -4.25 28.62
CA ILE A 149 -19.29 -3.81 27.23
C ILE A 149 -19.72 -2.35 27.09
N LEU A 150 -18.89 -1.54 26.45
CA LEU A 150 -19.28 -0.23 25.94
C LEU A 150 -19.61 -0.35 24.44
N PHE A 151 -20.86 -0.12 24.10
CA PHE A 151 -21.33 0.01 22.73
C PHE A 151 -21.10 1.44 22.26
N MET A 152 -20.21 1.65 21.29
CA MET A 152 -19.95 2.94 20.68
C MET A 152 -20.81 3.08 19.42
N THR A 153 -21.56 4.18 19.31
CA THR A 153 -22.37 4.46 18.12
C THR A 153 -21.52 5.11 17.04
N ALA A 154 -21.87 4.82 15.79
CA ALA A 154 -21.25 5.42 14.60
C ALA A 154 -21.86 6.80 14.23
N ASP A 155 -22.14 7.64 15.24
CA ASP A 155 -22.83 8.92 15.09
C ASP A 155 -22.10 9.90 14.16
N THR A 156 -20.80 9.81 14.05
CA THR A 156 -19.98 10.57 13.09
C THR A 156 -20.32 10.18 11.66
N THR A 157 -20.53 8.89 11.38
CA THR A 157 -20.98 8.40 10.08
C THR A 157 -22.42 8.84 9.80
N TRP A 158 -23.33 8.79 10.80
CA TRP A 158 -24.68 9.31 10.60
C TRP A 158 -24.67 10.78 10.12
N GLN A 159 -23.80 11.62 10.69
CA GLN A 159 -23.66 13.02 10.29
C GLN A 159 -22.94 13.19 8.96
N ALA A 160 -21.97 12.35 8.65
CA ALA A 160 -21.23 12.43 7.40
C ALA A 160 -22.13 12.24 6.17
N TYR A 161 -23.12 11.36 6.28
CA TYR A 161 -24.10 11.05 5.25
C TYR A 161 -25.42 11.87 5.37
N ASN A 162 -25.60 12.62 6.45
CA ASN A 162 -26.79 13.45 6.65
C ASN A 162 -26.84 14.57 5.61
N SER A 163 -27.82 14.54 4.69
CA SER A 163 -27.99 15.52 3.62
C SER A 163 -28.98 16.64 3.96
N TRP A 164 -29.48 16.68 5.20
CA TRP A 164 -30.39 17.74 5.61
C TRP A 164 -29.78 19.15 5.40
N GLY A 165 -30.53 20.02 4.76
CA GLY A 165 -30.07 21.35 4.35
C GLY A 165 -29.35 21.36 3.00
N GLY A 166 -29.34 20.24 2.27
CA GLY A 166 -28.84 20.12 0.89
C GLY A 166 -27.36 19.81 0.74
N TYR A 167 -26.68 19.39 1.81
CA TYR A 167 -25.25 19.00 1.78
C TYR A 167 -24.95 17.89 2.77
N ASN A 168 -24.11 16.96 2.32
CA ASN A 168 -23.37 16.01 3.17
C ASN A 168 -21.88 15.95 2.75
N LEU A 169 -21.08 15.08 3.34
CA LEU A 169 -19.66 14.99 2.98
C LEU A 169 -19.38 14.36 1.61
N TYR A 170 -20.40 13.92 0.87
CA TYR A 170 -20.28 13.32 -0.46
C TYR A 170 -20.88 14.17 -1.57
N GLY A 171 -21.94 14.92 -1.29
CA GLY A 171 -22.65 15.73 -2.28
C GLY A 171 -23.31 16.99 -1.73
N GLY A 172 -23.78 17.83 -2.66
CA GLY A 172 -24.53 19.05 -2.33
C GLY A 172 -25.11 19.71 -3.56
N ASN A 173 -26.23 20.43 -3.36
CA ASN A 173 -27.00 21.08 -4.42
C ASN A 173 -26.36 22.35 -4.98
N LEU A 174 -25.43 22.96 -4.24
CA LEU A 174 -24.76 24.22 -4.58
C LEU A 174 -23.23 24.07 -4.36
N PRO A 175 -22.40 25.03 -4.82
CA PRO A 175 -20.98 25.03 -4.44
C PRO A 175 -20.80 24.96 -2.91
N PRO A 176 -19.79 24.23 -2.44
CA PRO A 176 -18.66 23.63 -3.17
C PRO A 176 -18.94 22.25 -3.81
N GLY A 177 -20.19 21.84 -3.93
CA GLY A 177 -20.58 20.54 -4.53
C GLY A 177 -20.67 19.40 -3.51
N ARG A 178 -20.15 19.60 -2.31
CA ARG A 178 -20.30 18.75 -1.10
C ARG A 178 -19.94 19.56 0.14
N ALA A 179 -20.32 19.10 1.31
CA ALA A 179 -19.85 19.71 2.55
C ALA A 179 -18.38 19.33 2.82
N TYR A 180 -17.61 20.25 3.37
CA TYR A 180 -16.34 20.03 4.04
C TYR A 180 -16.52 20.00 5.57
N LYS A 181 -17.65 20.54 6.03
CA LYS A 181 -18.04 20.61 7.44
C LYS A 181 -19.52 20.25 7.56
N VAL A 182 -19.85 19.47 8.57
CA VAL A 182 -21.23 19.11 8.91
C VAL A 182 -21.50 19.36 10.39
N SER A 183 -22.73 19.81 10.70
CA SER A 183 -23.11 20.16 12.06
C SER A 183 -23.98 19.07 12.71
N TYR A 184 -23.77 18.84 14.01
CA TYR A 184 -24.68 18.08 14.85
C TYR A 184 -25.93 18.92 15.26
N ASN A 185 -25.94 20.20 14.96
CA ASN A 185 -27.08 21.08 15.16
C ASN A 185 -27.98 21.11 13.92
N ARG A 186 -28.51 19.97 13.53
CA ARG A 186 -29.45 19.87 12.41
C ARG A 186 -30.26 18.57 12.48
N PRO A 187 -31.49 18.55 11.93
CA PRO A 187 -32.26 17.33 11.77
C PRO A 187 -31.52 16.27 10.96
N TYR A 188 -31.95 15.02 11.04
CA TYR A 188 -31.39 13.91 10.31
C TYR A 188 -32.28 13.47 9.15
N ASN A 189 -31.68 13.19 8.01
CA ASN A 189 -32.32 12.50 6.89
C ASN A 189 -31.43 11.38 6.31
N THR A 190 -30.45 10.92 7.06
CA THR A 190 -29.47 9.90 6.65
C THR A 190 -30.09 8.58 6.19
N ARG A 191 -31.26 8.21 6.75
CA ARG A 191 -32.03 7.02 6.34
C ARG A 191 -32.56 7.10 4.90
N GLY A 192 -32.62 8.31 4.31
CA GLY A 192 -33.06 8.55 2.96
C GLY A 192 -31.97 8.40 1.91
N ILE A 193 -32.37 8.13 0.67
CA ILE A 193 -31.43 7.99 -0.45
C ILE A 193 -31.19 9.37 -1.06
N ASP A 194 -30.05 10.01 -0.75
CA ASP A 194 -29.61 11.28 -1.30
C ASP A 194 -28.08 11.43 -1.19
N PHE A 195 -27.42 11.91 -2.21
CA PHE A 195 -25.95 12.14 -2.22
C PHE A 195 -25.12 10.98 -1.64
N GLN A 196 -25.38 9.74 -2.05
CA GLN A 196 -24.73 8.50 -1.56
C GLN A 196 -25.15 8.07 -0.15
N SER A 197 -26.02 8.79 0.56
CA SER A 197 -26.60 8.28 1.80
C SER A 197 -27.71 7.26 1.53
N GLY A 198 -27.96 6.42 2.52
CA GLY A 198 -29.03 5.43 2.48
C GLY A 198 -29.24 4.77 3.83
N PRO A 199 -30.20 3.84 3.92
CA PRO A 199 -30.45 3.11 5.15
C PRO A 199 -29.23 2.46 5.76
N GLN A 200 -28.25 2.05 4.94
CA GLN A 200 -27.00 1.41 5.36
C GLN A 200 -26.15 2.28 6.29
N ASP A 201 -26.28 3.59 6.22
CA ASP A 201 -25.50 4.56 7.01
C ASP A 201 -26.27 5.02 8.26
N TRP A 202 -27.39 4.33 8.56
CA TRP A 202 -28.29 4.74 9.63
C TRP A 202 -28.47 3.63 10.68
N ILE A 203 -28.80 4.06 11.87
CA ILE A 203 -28.99 3.25 13.08
C ILE A 203 -29.69 1.90 12.80
N PHE A 204 -30.80 1.93 12.07
CA PHE A 204 -31.65 0.76 11.90
C PHE A 204 -31.09 -0.30 10.97
N ALA A 205 -30.19 0.03 10.05
CA ALA A 205 -29.50 -0.97 9.27
C ALA A 205 -28.20 -1.43 9.93
N ALA A 206 -27.46 -0.52 10.54
CA ALA A 206 -26.09 -0.79 10.97
C ALA A 206 -26.03 -1.36 12.40
N GLU A 207 -26.58 -0.64 13.38
CA GLU A 207 -26.32 -0.91 14.80
C GLU A 207 -27.47 -1.62 15.50
N TYR A 208 -28.70 -1.31 15.14
CA TYR A 208 -29.91 -1.78 15.83
C TYR A 208 -30.05 -3.30 15.92
N PRO A 209 -29.73 -4.11 14.87
CA PRO A 209 -29.78 -5.56 15.01
C PRO A 209 -28.81 -6.08 16.08
N ALA A 210 -27.64 -5.47 16.25
CA ALA A 210 -26.72 -5.84 17.34
C ALA A 210 -27.28 -5.43 18.70
N ILE A 211 -27.83 -4.23 18.85
CA ILE A 211 -28.47 -3.77 20.10
C ILE A 211 -29.55 -4.76 20.51
N ARG A 212 -30.46 -5.13 19.62
CA ARG A 212 -31.53 -6.11 19.88
C ARG A 212 -30.99 -7.43 20.37
N TRP A 213 -30.00 -7.99 19.66
CA TRP A 213 -29.46 -9.30 20.00
C TRP A 213 -28.67 -9.29 21.30
N LEU A 214 -27.86 -8.29 21.55
CA LEU A 214 -27.07 -8.14 22.79
C LEU A 214 -27.97 -8.01 24.00
N GLU A 215 -29.00 -7.14 23.94
CA GLU A 215 -29.92 -6.93 25.02
C GLU A 215 -30.86 -8.14 25.25
N ARG A 216 -31.29 -8.84 24.18
CA ARG A 216 -32.01 -10.11 24.27
C ARG A 216 -31.25 -11.15 25.07
N ASN A 217 -29.95 -11.25 24.85
CA ASN A 217 -29.08 -12.20 25.53
C ASN A 217 -28.60 -11.70 26.90
N GLY A 218 -28.99 -10.49 27.28
CA GLY A 218 -28.67 -9.92 28.59
C GLY A 218 -27.20 -9.68 28.82
N TYR A 219 -26.47 -9.22 27.80
CA TYR A 219 -25.14 -8.67 28.01
C TYR A 219 -25.21 -7.39 28.84
N ASP A 220 -24.20 -7.18 29.68
CA ASP A 220 -24.10 -5.96 30.52
C ASP A 220 -23.50 -4.84 29.69
N LEU A 221 -24.34 -3.93 29.22
CA LEU A 221 -24.02 -2.91 28.22
C LEU A 221 -24.09 -1.51 28.82
N SER A 222 -23.18 -0.67 28.38
CA SER A 222 -23.28 0.79 28.39
C SER A 222 -23.18 1.32 26.97
N TYR A 223 -23.68 2.52 26.74
CA TYR A 223 -23.69 3.17 25.43
C TYR A 223 -22.97 4.51 25.47
N ALA A 224 -22.18 4.79 24.44
CA ALA A 224 -21.51 6.08 24.25
C ALA A 224 -21.48 6.42 22.75
N THR A 225 -21.13 7.65 22.43
CA THR A 225 -20.98 8.14 21.05
C THR A 225 -19.52 8.21 20.64
N GLY A 226 -19.27 8.37 19.34
CA GLY A 226 -17.94 8.70 18.83
C GLY A 226 -17.41 10.00 19.41
N VAL A 227 -18.27 10.98 19.69
CA VAL A 227 -17.92 12.21 20.40
C VAL A 227 -17.45 11.92 21.84
N ASP A 228 -18.14 11.06 22.58
CA ASP A 228 -17.75 10.70 23.94
C ASP A 228 -16.40 9.99 23.99
N SER A 229 -16.12 9.13 23.00
CA SER A 229 -14.84 8.41 22.91
C SER A 229 -13.65 9.34 22.61
N ASP A 230 -13.87 10.47 21.96
CA ASP A 230 -12.86 11.54 21.82
C ASP A 230 -12.72 12.35 23.12
N ALA A 231 -13.85 12.73 23.72
CA ALA A 231 -13.88 13.69 24.81
C ALA A 231 -13.40 13.11 26.16
N ASP A 232 -13.59 11.81 26.43
CA ASP A 232 -13.26 11.18 27.72
C ASP A 232 -12.51 9.84 27.56
N ALA A 233 -11.19 9.95 27.44
CA ALA A 233 -10.30 8.79 27.40
C ALA A 233 -10.40 7.90 28.64
N ALA A 234 -10.66 8.48 29.81
CA ALA A 234 -10.67 7.74 31.05
C ALA A 234 -11.92 6.84 31.18
N ALA A 235 -13.04 7.28 30.64
CA ALA A 235 -14.26 6.48 30.61
C ALA A 235 -14.08 5.16 29.88
N LEU A 236 -13.30 5.13 28.79
CA LEU A 236 -13.08 3.91 28.00
C LEU A 236 -12.38 2.80 28.77
N LEU A 237 -11.61 3.13 29.81
CA LEU A 237 -10.85 2.17 30.61
C LEU A 237 -11.72 1.40 31.61
N ALA A 238 -12.97 1.78 31.79
CA ALA A 238 -13.87 1.15 32.76
C ALA A 238 -14.49 -0.17 32.27
N TYR A 239 -14.35 -0.49 31.00
CA TYR A 239 -15.01 -1.61 30.35
C TYR A 239 -14.05 -2.75 30.03
N LYS A 240 -14.59 -3.96 29.85
CA LYS A 240 -13.81 -5.11 29.34
C LYS A 240 -13.69 -5.08 27.81
N ILE A 241 -14.76 -4.64 27.14
CA ILE A 241 -14.86 -4.61 25.66
C ILE A 241 -15.35 -3.23 25.21
N LEU A 242 -14.67 -2.64 24.23
CA LEU A 242 -15.21 -1.59 23.39
C LEU A 242 -15.74 -2.23 22.11
N LEU A 243 -16.99 -2.00 21.79
CA LEU A 243 -17.70 -2.58 20.65
C LEU A 243 -18.12 -1.48 19.69
N SER A 244 -17.59 -1.50 18.46
CA SER A 244 -18.05 -0.71 17.33
C SER A 244 -18.84 -1.59 16.36
N VAL A 245 -19.94 -1.09 15.78
CA VAL A 245 -20.87 -1.90 14.98
C VAL A 245 -21.27 -1.16 13.71
N GLY A 246 -21.30 -1.87 12.60
CA GLY A 246 -21.85 -1.41 11.34
C GLY A 246 -20.86 -0.60 10.53
N HIS A 247 -21.07 0.69 10.36
CA HIS A 247 -20.29 1.56 9.48
C HIS A 247 -19.74 2.74 10.28
N ASP A 248 -18.59 2.60 10.94
CA ASP A 248 -17.96 3.67 11.74
C ASP A 248 -16.71 4.23 11.06
N GLU A 249 -16.94 4.92 9.94
CA GLU A 249 -15.97 5.35 8.95
C GLU A 249 -15.14 6.60 9.39
N TYR A 250 -15.70 7.47 10.26
CA TYR A 250 -15.18 8.82 10.52
C TYR A 250 -14.64 8.98 11.94
N TRP A 251 -13.33 8.93 12.11
CA TRP A 251 -12.68 9.01 13.41
C TRP A 251 -11.79 10.23 13.55
N SER A 252 -11.86 10.90 14.70
CA SER A 252 -10.92 11.96 15.04
C SER A 252 -9.59 11.40 15.55
N ALA A 253 -8.56 12.25 15.61
CA ALA A 253 -7.27 11.89 16.20
C ALA A 253 -7.40 11.56 17.69
N GLY A 254 -8.26 12.26 18.42
CA GLY A 254 -8.55 12.02 19.84
C GLY A 254 -9.23 10.66 20.05
N GLN A 255 -10.32 10.40 19.33
CA GLN A 255 -11.02 9.12 19.39
C GLN A 255 -10.09 7.93 19.13
N ARG A 256 -9.32 7.97 18.03
CA ARG A 256 -8.39 6.90 17.70
C ARG A 256 -7.32 6.70 18.77
N ALA A 257 -6.71 7.78 19.26
CA ALA A 257 -5.70 7.72 20.30
C ALA A 257 -6.25 7.13 21.61
N ASN A 258 -7.49 7.49 21.98
CA ASN A 258 -8.14 7.02 23.19
C ASN A 258 -8.50 5.53 23.12
N VAL A 259 -8.99 5.05 21.96
CA VAL A 259 -9.28 3.63 21.73
C VAL A 259 -7.99 2.80 21.68
N GLU A 260 -6.93 3.30 21.03
CA GLU A 260 -5.61 2.66 21.07
C GLU A 260 -5.06 2.58 22.51
N ALA A 261 -5.17 3.66 23.27
CA ALA A 261 -4.75 3.67 24.68
C ALA A 261 -5.57 2.68 25.54
N ALA A 262 -6.86 2.54 25.31
CA ALA A 262 -7.70 1.55 25.99
C ALA A 262 -7.25 0.12 25.66
N ARG A 263 -7.01 -0.20 24.36
CA ARG A 263 -6.40 -1.47 23.95
C ARG A 263 -5.07 -1.72 24.67
N ASP A 264 -4.21 -0.72 24.69
CA ASP A 264 -2.87 -0.82 25.30
C ASP A 264 -2.92 -0.90 26.84
N ALA A 265 -4.05 -0.54 27.44
CA ALA A 265 -4.36 -0.78 28.84
C ALA A 265 -5.02 -2.15 29.13
N GLY A 266 -5.34 -2.94 28.10
CA GLY A 266 -5.90 -4.28 28.24
C GLY A 266 -7.39 -4.40 27.97
N VAL A 267 -8.07 -3.33 27.55
CA VAL A 267 -9.47 -3.37 27.11
C VAL A 267 -9.57 -4.04 25.74
N HIS A 268 -10.41 -5.05 25.62
CA HIS A 268 -10.65 -5.75 24.37
C HIS A 268 -11.38 -4.85 23.37
N LEU A 269 -11.11 -5.04 22.08
CA LEU A 269 -11.81 -4.33 21.01
C LEU A 269 -12.57 -5.34 20.13
N ALA A 270 -13.81 -5.05 19.81
CA ALA A 270 -14.62 -5.85 18.90
C ALA A 270 -15.18 -4.92 17.82
N PHE A 271 -14.65 -5.03 16.62
CA PHE A 271 -15.10 -4.31 15.44
C PHE A 271 -16.06 -5.20 14.66
N PHE A 272 -17.37 -5.05 14.93
CA PHE A 272 -18.45 -5.70 14.17
C PHE A 272 -18.84 -4.84 12.97
N SER A 273 -17.84 -4.33 12.30
CA SER A 273 -17.89 -3.25 11.32
C SER A 273 -16.95 -3.53 10.16
N GLY A 274 -17.12 -2.79 9.09
CA GLY A 274 -16.18 -2.66 7.98
C GLY A 274 -15.99 -1.18 7.63
N ASN A 275 -15.01 -0.87 6.81
CA ASN A 275 -14.62 0.52 6.53
C ASN A 275 -14.45 1.34 7.82
N GLU A 276 -13.89 0.69 8.83
CA GLU A 276 -13.71 1.24 10.17
C GLU A 276 -12.57 2.23 10.19
N CYS A 277 -12.78 3.41 10.81
CA CYS A 277 -11.71 4.38 11.03
C CYS A 277 -10.98 4.80 9.74
N TYR A 278 -11.70 4.97 8.63
CA TYR A 278 -11.11 5.30 7.33
C TYR A 278 -10.79 6.78 7.15
N TRP A 279 -11.80 7.67 7.40
CA TRP A 279 -11.62 9.10 7.29
C TRP A 279 -11.21 9.73 8.62
N LYS A 280 -10.08 10.41 8.62
CA LYS A 280 -9.67 11.27 9.73
C LYS A 280 -10.47 12.56 9.70
N ILE A 281 -11.12 12.88 10.81
CA ILE A 281 -11.86 14.12 11.04
C ILE A 281 -11.17 14.97 12.11
N ARG A 282 -11.66 16.20 12.27
CA ARG A 282 -11.39 17.07 13.43
C ARG A 282 -12.66 17.78 13.86
N TRP A 283 -12.66 18.23 15.10
CA TRP A 283 -13.79 18.92 15.69
C TRP A 283 -13.61 20.43 15.67
N GLU A 284 -14.71 21.15 15.43
CA GLU A 284 -14.83 22.59 15.64
C GLU A 284 -16.09 22.87 16.51
N PRO A 285 -16.12 23.99 17.24
CA PRO A 285 -17.32 24.38 17.98
C PRO A 285 -18.45 24.77 17.02
N SER A 286 -19.69 24.86 17.57
CA SER A 286 -20.84 25.36 16.83
C SER A 286 -20.63 26.77 16.30
N THR A 287 -21.31 27.10 15.18
CA THR A 287 -21.22 28.42 14.52
C THR A 287 -22.34 29.39 14.92
N ASP A 288 -23.26 28.96 15.78
CA ASP A 288 -24.43 29.73 16.27
C ASP A 288 -24.10 30.85 17.29
N GLY A 289 -22.82 31.03 17.59
CA GLY A 289 -22.35 32.01 18.59
C GLY A 289 -22.25 31.44 20.01
N SER A 290 -22.76 30.23 20.29
CA SER A 290 -22.59 29.58 21.59
C SER A 290 -21.19 29.02 21.82
N SER A 291 -20.45 28.74 20.73
CA SER A 291 -19.15 28.08 20.76
C SER A 291 -19.19 26.73 21.49
N THR A 292 -20.29 26.01 21.44
CA THR A 292 -20.41 24.67 22.02
C THR A 292 -19.44 23.71 21.34
N PRO A 293 -18.56 23.02 22.08
CA PRO A 293 -17.57 22.10 21.49
C PRO A 293 -18.25 20.89 20.85
N TYR A 294 -17.51 20.19 19.97
CA TYR A 294 -17.96 18.96 19.31
C TYR A 294 -19.26 19.05 18.51
N ARG A 295 -19.64 20.26 18.04
CA ARG A 295 -20.87 20.42 17.27
C ARG A 295 -20.63 20.50 15.76
N THR A 296 -19.39 20.71 15.33
CA THR A 296 -19.04 20.74 13.90
C THR A 296 -17.96 19.71 13.61
N MET A 297 -18.29 18.72 12.78
CA MET A 297 -17.36 17.73 12.27
C MET A 297 -16.77 18.23 10.95
N VAL A 298 -15.45 18.20 10.83
CA VAL A 298 -14.71 18.70 9.66
C VAL A 298 -14.01 17.56 8.95
N CYS A 299 -14.28 17.39 7.65
CA CYS A 299 -13.62 16.42 6.79
C CYS A 299 -13.51 16.94 5.34
N TYR A 300 -12.35 17.46 4.99
CA TYR A 300 -12.06 17.92 3.63
C TYR A 300 -11.80 16.78 2.65
N LYS A 301 -11.64 15.53 3.14
CA LYS A 301 -11.31 14.35 2.32
C LYS A 301 -10.15 14.64 1.36
N GLU A 302 -9.04 15.16 1.90
CA GLU A 302 -7.87 15.60 1.11
C GLU A 302 -7.26 14.48 0.28
N SER A 303 -7.31 13.24 0.78
CA SER A 303 -6.90 12.05 0.01
C SER A 303 -7.73 11.89 -1.26
N ARG A 304 -9.07 12.10 -1.18
CA ARG A 304 -9.97 12.06 -2.34
C ARG A 304 -9.78 13.26 -3.27
N ALA A 305 -9.50 14.43 -2.71
CA ALA A 305 -9.20 15.63 -3.49
C ALA A 305 -7.81 15.57 -4.16
N ASN A 306 -6.96 14.64 -3.75
CA ASN A 306 -5.56 14.53 -4.16
C ASN A 306 -4.79 15.85 -4.02
N ALA A 307 -5.16 16.67 -3.05
CA ALA A 307 -4.59 17.99 -2.80
C ALA A 307 -4.83 18.43 -1.35
N LYS A 308 -3.89 19.21 -0.81
CA LYS A 308 -4.08 19.93 0.46
C LYS A 308 -5.05 21.08 0.24
N ILE A 309 -6.28 20.94 0.69
CA ILE A 309 -7.37 21.93 0.52
C ILE A 309 -7.95 22.44 1.84
N ASP A 310 -7.71 21.74 2.97
CA ASP A 310 -8.06 22.22 4.30
C ASP A 310 -7.17 23.41 4.68
N PRO A 311 -7.72 24.58 5.04
CA PRO A 311 -6.92 25.72 5.50
C PRO A 311 -6.23 25.47 6.85
N SER A 312 -6.64 24.46 7.63
CA SER A 312 -6.03 24.08 8.88
C SER A 312 -4.70 23.35 8.65
N LEU A 313 -3.79 23.45 9.62
CA LEU A 313 -2.58 22.62 9.67
C LEU A 313 -2.90 21.15 9.98
N VAL A 314 -4.02 20.88 10.67
CA VAL A 314 -4.51 19.53 10.91
C VAL A 314 -5.29 19.09 9.68
N TRP A 315 -4.73 18.18 8.90
CA TRP A 315 -5.36 17.66 7.70
C TRP A 315 -6.51 16.71 8.03
N THR A 316 -7.42 16.54 7.07
CA THR A 316 -8.54 15.62 7.14
C THR A 316 -8.65 14.85 5.83
N GLY A 317 -8.23 13.58 5.83
CA GLY A 317 -8.18 12.68 4.69
C GLY A 317 -8.22 11.24 5.18
N SER A 318 -7.86 10.24 4.37
CA SER A 318 -7.80 8.86 4.88
C SER A 318 -6.61 8.67 5.83
N TRP A 319 -6.81 7.88 6.89
CA TRP A 319 -5.78 7.62 7.91
C TRP A 319 -4.52 6.96 7.32
N ARG A 320 -4.66 6.20 6.27
CA ARG A 320 -3.56 5.51 5.59
C ARG A 320 -2.70 6.41 4.69
N ASP A 321 -3.12 7.65 4.42
CA ASP A 321 -2.45 8.55 3.47
C ASP A 321 -1.34 9.37 4.15
N PRO A 322 -0.06 9.13 3.83
CA PRO A 322 1.05 9.88 4.43
C PRO A 322 1.34 11.23 3.75
N ARG A 323 0.70 11.54 2.61
CA ARG A 323 1.13 12.64 1.74
C ARG A 323 0.81 14.02 2.29
N PHE A 324 -0.30 14.17 2.99
CA PHE A 324 -0.81 15.47 3.44
C PHE A 324 -0.70 15.68 4.94
N SER A 325 -0.30 14.66 5.68
CA SER A 325 -0.26 14.69 7.13
C SER A 325 1.14 15.02 7.64
N PRO A 326 1.26 15.76 8.76
CA PRO A 326 2.51 15.81 9.49
C PRO A 326 2.93 14.41 9.95
N PRO A 327 4.26 14.15 10.13
CA PRO A 327 4.71 12.89 10.71
C PRO A 327 3.99 12.57 12.03
N GLY A 328 3.50 11.36 12.17
CA GLY A 328 2.78 10.88 13.34
C GLY A 328 1.25 11.05 13.28
N ASP A 329 0.71 11.71 12.26
CA ASP A 329 -0.73 11.96 12.16
C ASP A 329 -1.37 11.45 10.85
N GLY A 330 -0.59 10.90 9.95
CA GLY A 330 -1.01 10.23 8.72
C GLY A 330 -0.05 9.11 8.37
N GLY A 331 -0.41 8.31 7.36
CA GLY A 331 0.31 7.08 7.10
C GLY A 331 0.17 6.09 8.25
N ARG A 332 -0.97 6.13 8.97
CA ARG A 332 -1.36 5.19 10.00
C ARG A 332 -2.55 4.37 9.51
N PRO A 333 -2.30 3.32 8.70
CA PRO A 333 -3.38 2.48 8.18
C PRO A 333 -4.26 1.95 9.31
N GLU A 334 -5.54 1.80 9.04
CA GLU A 334 -6.53 1.39 10.02
C GLU A 334 -6.28 -0.02 10.55
N ASN A 335 -5.75 -0.94 9.70
CA ASN A 335 -5.45 -2.31 10.14
C ASN A 335 -4.42 -2.41 11.29
N GLY A 336 -3.63 -1.38 11.52
CA GLY A 336 -2.77 -1.31 12.70
C GLY A 336 -3.55 -1.30 14.03
N LEU A 337 -4.84 -0.93 13.98
CA LEU A 337 -5.76 -0.98 15.12
C LEU A 337 -6.79 -2.10 14.97
N THR A 338 -7.49 -2.16 13.85
CA THR A 338 -8.66 -3.03 13.64
C THR A 338 -8.30 -4.46 13.23
N GLY A 339 -7.10 -4.67 12.68
CA GLY A 339 -6.67 -5.94 12.09
C GLY A 339 -7.10 -6.11 10.63
N THR A 340 -8.00 -5.28 10.12
CA THR A 340 -8.50 -5.29 8.74
C THR A 340 -8.37 -3.90 8.13
N ILE A 341 -8.31 -3.82 6.79
CA ILE A 341 -8.16 -2.57 6.05
C ILE A 341 -9.18 -2.48 4.93
N PHE A 342 -9.92 -1.39 4.87
CA PHE A 342 -10.96 -1.15 3.87
C PHE A 342 -10.39 -1.18 2.45
N GLN A 343 -10.96 -2.03 1.58
CA GLN A 343 -10.52 -2.19 0.21
C GLN A 343 -11.65 -2.26 -0.81
N VAL A 344 -12.87 -2.59 -0.40
CA VAL A 344 -13.97 -2.84 -1.34
C VAL A 344 -15.20 -2.00 -1.03
N ASP A 345 -15.60 -1.19 -2.02
CA ASP A 345 -16.85 -0.43 -2.06
C ASP A 345 -17.63 -0.86 -3.31
N SER A 346 -18.39 -1.95 -3.21
CA SER A 346 -18.89 -2.64 -4.41
C SER A 346 -20.41 -2.60 -4.59
N TYR A 347 -21.19 -2.04 -3.68
CA TYR A 347 -22.67 -2.03 -3.71
C TYR A 347 -23.30 -3.40 -3.99
N ARG A 348 -22.65 -4.48 -3.53
CA ARG A 348 -23.11 -5.86 -3.68
C ARG A 348 -23.03 -6.56 -2.34
N LEU A 349 -23.75 -7.66 -2.22
CA LEU A 349 -23.81 -8.48 -1.03
C LEU A 349 -23.26 -9.86 -1.37
N ASP A 350 -22.25 -10.29 -0.63
CA ASP A 350 -21.56 -11.55 -0.85
C ASP A 350 -21.63 -12.45 0.41
N THR A 351 -20.99 -13.61 0.33
CA THR A 351 -21.04 -14.63 1.37
C THR A 351 -19.65 -14.82 1.99
N ILE A 352 -19.60 -14.82 3.32
CA ILE A 352 -18.38 -15.19 4.04
C ILE A 352 -18.21 -16.71 3.99
N THR A 353 -17.06 -17.18 3.50
CA THR A 353 -16.72 -18.59 3.36
C THR A 353 -15.62 -19.02 4.33
N ILE A 354 -15.71 -20.25 4.81
CA ILE A 354 -14.78 -20.81 5.79
C ILE A 354 -14.24 -22.15 5.25
N PRO A 355 -13.07 -22.15 4.59
CA PRO A 355 -12.39 -23.39 4.22
C PRO A 355 -12.06 -24.25 5.45
N TYR A 356 -11.98 -25.57 5.27
CA TYR A 356 -11.67 -26.53 6.33
C TYR A 356 -10.47 -26.12 7.19
N ALA A 357 -9.42 -25.54 6.61
CA ALA A 357 -8.23 -25.13 7.34
C ALA A 357 -8.55 -24.16 8.50
N TYR A 358 -9.54 -23.30 8.35
CA TYR A 358 -9.97 -22.34 9.35
C TYR A 358 -11.05 -22.89 10.28
N SER A 359 -11.77 -23.92 9.87
CA SER A 359 -12.93 -24.47 10.62
C SER A 359 -12.52 -25.08 11.96
N ARG A 360 -11.25 -25.43 12.11
CA ARG A 360 -10.69 -26.05 13.31
C ARG A 360 -10.37 -25.05 14.40
N LEU A 361 -10.38 -23.76 14.09
CA LEU A 361 -10.07 -22.71 15.04
C LEU A 361 -11.13 -22.61 16.13
N ARG A 362 -10.71 -22.35 17.34
CA ARG A 362 -11.54 -22.22 18.55
C ARG A 362 -12.72 -21.27 18.36
N PHE A 363 -12.58 -20.25 17.53
CA PHE A 363 -13.63 -19.29 17.19
C PHE A 363 -14.93 -19.99 16.74
N TRP A 364 -14.81 -21.06 15.95
CA TRP A 364 -15.93 -21.80 15.37
C TRP A 364 -16.51 -22.89 16.26
N ARG A 365 -15.99 -23.07 17.52
CA ARG A 365 -16.53 -24.07 18.45
C ARG A 365 -18.03 -23.92 18.64
N ASN A 366 -18.70 -25.03 18.91
CA ASN A 366 -20.17 -25.09 19.10
C ASN A 366 -20.99 -24.69 17.85
N THR A 367 -20.37 -24.67 16.66
CA THR A 367 -21.06 -24.43 15.37
C THR A 367 -20.91 -25.61 14.44
N THR A 368 -21.72 -25.65 13.37
CA THR A 368 -21.59 -26.64 12.30
C THR A 368 -20.29 -26.50 11.51
N ILE A 369 -19.69 -25.33 11.47
CA ILE A 369 -18.39 -25.07 10.84
C ILE A 369 -17.31 -25.96 11.45
N ALA A 370 -17.27 -26.13 12.77
CA ALA A 370 -16.28 -26.96 13.45
C ALA A 370 -16.34 -28.47 13.05
N SER A 371 -17.41 -28.91 12.38
CA SER A 371 -17.59 -30.28 11.93
C SER A 371 -17.18 -30.53 10.48
N LEU A 372 -16.70 -29.53 9.74
CA LEU A 372 -16.25 -29.69 8.37
C LEU A 372 -15.15 -30.74 8.25
N GLN A 373 -15.14 -31.44 7.11
CA GLN A 373 -14.12 -32.42 6.78
C GLN A 373 -13.08 -31.84 5.80
N PRO A 374 -11.87 -32.42 5.73
CA PRO A 374 -10.86 -32.02 4.77
C PRO A 374 -11.42 -31.85 3.35
N GLY A 375 -11.12 -30.73 2.71
CA GLY A 375 -11.59 -30.38 1.36
C GLY A 375 -12.98 -29.76 1.31
N GLN A 376 -13.68 -29.61 2.43
CA GLN A 376 -14.96 -28.90 2.50
C GLN A 376 -14.75 -27.42 2.80
N THR A 377 -15.66 -26.60 2.32
CA THR A 377 -15.80 -25.19 2.67
C THR A 377 -17.20 -24.95 3.21
N GLY A 378 -17.29 -24.38 4.39
CA GLY A 378 -18.54 -23.87 4.96
C GLY A 378 -18.81 -22.44 4.52
N SER A 379 -20.03 -21.97 4.78
CA SER A 379 -20.39 -20.58 4.51
C SER A 379 -21.36 -20.10 5.58
N LEU A 380 -21.33 -18.81 5.86
CA LEU A 380 -22.40 -18.13 6.58
C LEU A 380 -23.59 -17.92 5.65
N VAL A 381 -24.72 -17.48 6.19
CA VAL A 381 -25.85 -17.05 5.38
C VAL A 381 -25.39 -15.90 4.45
N THR A 382 -26.01 -15.79 3.29
CA THR A 382 -25.67 -14.74 2.32
C THR A 382 -25.94 -13.33 2.85
N ASN A 383 -25.32 -12.35 2.27
CA ASN A 383 -25.49 -10.90 2.50
C ASN A 383 -24.78 -10.33 3.73
N TYR A 384 -23.91 -11.08 4.40
CA TYR A 384 -23.13 -10.52 5.51
C TYR A 384 -21.78 -9.94 5.09
N LEU A 385 -21.32 -10.20 3.86
CA LEU A 385 -20.16 -9.56 3.26
C LEU A 385 -20.65 -8.50 2.27
N GLY A 386 -20.57 -7.28 2.64
CA GLY A 386 -21.00 -6.22 1.78
C GLY A 386 -21.34 -4.94 2.53
N TYR A 387 -21.77 -3.89 1.89
CA TYR A 387 -21.39 -3.49 0.54
C TYR A 387 -19.96 -2.95 0.54
N GLU A 388 -19.51 -2.52 1.71
CA GLU A 388 -18.14 -2.14 2.03
C GLU A 388 -17.51 -3.18 2.94
N TRP A 389 -16.28 -3.56 2.62
CA TRP A 389 -15.58 -4.57 3.38
C TRP A 389 -14.06 -4.51 3.22
N ASP A 390 -13.36 -5.22 4.08
CA ASP A 390 -11.95 -5.09 4.37
C ASP A 390 -11.17 -6.35 4.02
N GLU A 391 -9.84 -6.22 3.90
CA GLU A 391 -8.88 -7.32 3.76
C GLU A 391 -7.89 -7.37 4.94
N ASP A 392 -7.26 -8.53 5.17
CA ASP A 392 -6.00 -8.62 5.94
C ASP A 392 -4.82 -8.39 4.98
N ARG A 393 -4.16 -7.24 5.10
CA ARG A 393 -3.02 -6.89 4.25
C ARG A 393 -1.71 -6.78 5.02
N ASP A 394 -0.65 -7.39 4.46
CA ASP A 394 0.72 -7.21 4.91
C ASP A 394 1.31 -5.92 4.32
N ASN A 395 0.99 -4.81 4.96
CA ASN A 395 1.36 -3.45 4.52
C ASN A 395 2.34 -2.76 5.50
N GLY A 396 2.98 -3.54 6.38
CA GLY A 396 3.87 -3.03 7.41
C GLY A 396 3.15 -2.49 8.66
N ALA A 397 1.82 -2.36 8.64
CA ALA A 397 1.01 -1.99 9.79
C ALA A 397 0.23 -3.18 10.39
N ARG A 398 0.28 -4.34 9.73
CA ARG A 398 -0.39 -5.56 10.19
C ARG A 398 0.03 -5.90 11.62
N PRO A 399 -0.91 -6.11 12.57
CA PRO A 399 -0.58 -6.47 13.94
C PRO A 399 0.16 -7.80 14.05
N ALA A 400 1.10 -7.86 14.97
CA ALA A 400 1.87 -9.06 15.25
C ALA A 400 0.98 -10.22 15.71
N GLY A 401 1.17 -11.40 15.13
CA GLY A 401 0.42 -12.61 15.50
C GLY A 401 -1.05 -12.59 15.12
N LEU A 402 -1.48 -11.69 14.24
CA LEU A 402 -2.83 -11.67 13.71
C LEU A 402 -3.13 -12.99 12.98
N ILE A 403 -4.30 -13.56 13.24
CA ILE A 403 -4.79 -14.78 12.59
C ILE A 403 -6.05 -14.48 11.79
N ASP A 404 -6.18 -15.17 10.64
CA ASP A 404 -7.43 -15.21 9.89
C ASP A 404 -8.35 -16.29 10.47
N LEU A 405 -9.64 -16.00 10.53
CA LEU A 405 -10.68 -16.91 10.96
C LEU A 405 -11.53 -17.46 9.80
N SER A 406 -11.46 -16.80 8.65
CA SER A 406 -12.17 -17.15 7.42
C SER A 406 -11.35 -16.76 6.21
N LEU A 407 -11.79 -17.17 5.01
CA LEU A 407 -11.19 -16.78 3.75
C LEU A 407 -12.24 -16.75 2.65
N SER A 408 -12.55 -15.59 2.11
CA SER A 408 -13.54 -15.42 1.04
C SER A 408 -12.91 -14.63 -0.10
N THR A 409 -12.79 -15.25 -1.26
CA THR A 409 -12.28 -14.57 -2.46
C THR A 409 -13.44 -14.17 -3.34
N VAL A 410 -13.55 -12.89 -3.68
CA VAL A 410 -14.64 -12.32 -4.46
C VAL A 410 -14.07 -11.41 -5.54
N SER A 411 -14.49 -11.64 -6.80
CA SER A 411 -14.14 -10.74 -7.89
C SER A 411 -15.01 -9.49 -7.84
N VAL A 412 -14.39 -8.34 -7.65
CA VAL A 412 -15.06 -7.04 -7.48
C VAL A 412 -14.56 -6.04 -8.52
N ASN A 413 -15.39 -5.04 -8.83
CA ASN A 413 -15.06 -3.97 -9.78
C ASN A 413 -14.74 -2.62 -9.10
N SER A 414 -14.91 -2.53 -7.80
CA SER A 414 -14.69 -1.33 -6.99
C SER A 414 -13.67 -1.59 -5.87
N TYR A 415 -12.55 -2.21 -6.24
CA TYR A 415 -11.41 -2.38 -5.34
C TYR A 415 -10.64 -1.08 -5.22
N LEU A 416 -10.40 -0.61 -3.99
CA LEU A 416 -9.69 0.63 -3.71
C LEU A 416 -8.18 0.45 -3.95
N ARG A 417 -7.65 1.17 -4.94
CA ARG A 417 -6.25 1.03 -5.39
C ARG A 417 -5.30 2.06 -4.77
N ASP A 418 -5.84 3.07 -4.13
CA ASP A 418 -5.06 4.17 -3.53
C ASP A 418 -5.63 4.62 -2.18
N TYR A 419 -5.46 5.89 -1.86
CA TYR A 419 -5.91 6.48 -0.60
C TYR A 419 -7.36 7.00 -0.62
N GLY A 420 -8.17 6.65 -1.62
CA GLY A 420 -9.60 6.97 -1.67
C GLY A 420 -10.10 7.66 -2.94
N THR A 421 -9.31 7.65 -4.04
CA THR A 421 -9.73 8.26 -5.32
C THR A 421 -9.96 7.27 -6.44
N THR A 422 -9.27 6.14 -6.42
CA THR A 422 -9.22 5.22 -7.56
C THR A 422 -9.67 3.83 -7.15
N VAL A 423 -10.60 3.29 -7.94
CA VAL A 423 -11.08 1.91 -7.82
C VAL A 423 -10.81 1.14 -9.10
N GLY A 424 -10.76 -0.18 -9.00
CA GLY A 424 -10.54 -1.06 -10.15
C GLY A 424 -11.06 -2.47 -9.91
N THR A 425 -11.04 -3.30 -10.96
CA THR A 425 -11.46 -4.71 -10.87
C THR A 425 -10.32 -5.55 -10.28
N ARG A 426 -10.66 -6.40 -9.32
CA ARG A 426 -9.73 -7.34 -8.69
C ARG A 426 -10.47 -8.50 -8.03
N ASP A 427 -9.76 -9.63 -7.84
CA ASP A 427 -10.16 -10.65 -6.86
C ASP A 427 -9.68 -10.18 -5.48
N ALA A 428 -10.62 -9.79 -4.65
CA ALA A 428 -10.38 -9.31 -3.29
C ALA A 428 -10.58 -10.44 -2.29
N VAL A 429 -9.84 -10.40 -1.17
CA VAL A 429 -9.81 -11.48 -0.18
C VAL A 429 -10.23 -10.96 1.19
N HIS A 430 -11.46 -11.27 1.59
CA HIS A 430 -11.97 -10.98 2.92
C HIS A 430 -11.56 -12.05 3.92
N SER A 431 -11.19 -11.64 5.13
CA SER A 431 -11.01 -12.50 6.30
C SER A 431 -11.59 -11.85 7.55
N LEU A 432 -12.30 -12.61 8.36
CA LEU A 432 -12.48 -12.27 9.76
C LEU A 432 -11.13 -12.41 10.45
N THR A 433 -10.76 -11.48 11.32
CA THR A 433 -9.42 -11.47 11.94
C THR A 433 -9.48 -11.41 13.45
N LEU A 434 -8.43 -11.92 14.09
CA LEU A 434 -8.24 -11.82 15.54
C LEU A 434 -6.75 -11.67 15.85
N TYR A 435 -6.41 -10.76 16.76
CA TYR A 435 -5.06 -10.68 17.30
C TYR A 435 -5.06 -10.34 18.80
N ARG A 436 -3.93 -10.57 19.46
CA ARG A 436 -3.70 -10.16 20.84
C ARG A 436 -2.67 -9.04 20.89
N ALA A 437 -3.08 -7.89 21.39
CA ALA A 437 -2.18 -6.77 21.64
C ALA A 437 -1.15 -7.12 22.76
N PRO A 438 -0.02 -6.42 22.84
CA PRO A 438 0.98 -6.65 23.90
C PRO A 438 0.44 -6.49 25.32
N SER A 439 -0.63 -5.73 25.52
CA SER A 439 -1.36 -5.59 26.77
C SER A 439 -2.13 -6.84 27.21
N GLY A 440 -2.32 -7.80 26.30
CA GLY A 440 -3.21 -8.95 26.47
C GLY A 440 -4.62 -8.74 25.91
N ALA A 441 -4.96 -7.54 25.47
CA ALA A 441 -6.25 -7.26 24.83
C ALA A 441 -6.43 -8.06 23.56
N LEU A 442 -7.59 -8.69 23.38
CA LEU A 442 -8.02 -9.28 22.13
C LEU A 442 -8.65 -8.20 21.25
N VAL A 443 -8.34 -8.24 19.99
CA VAL A 443 -8.95 -7.36 18.97
C VAL A 443 -9.50 -8.21 17.85
N PHE A 444 -10.80 -8.11 17.63
CA PHE A 444 -11.55 -8.81 16.57
C PHE A 444 -11.98 -7.82 15.50
N GLY A 445 -11.73 -8.13 14.24
CA GLY A 445 -12.20 -7.41 13.06
C GLY A 445 -13.15 -8.28 12.23
N ALA A 446 -14.43 -7.88 12.12
CA ALA A 446 -15.35 -8.52 11.21
C ALA A 446 -15.08 -8.13 9.75
N GLY A 447 -14.53 -6.94 9.50
CA GLY A 447 -14.18 -6.44 8.19
C GLY A 447 -15.35 -6.34 7.22
N THR A 448 -16.57 -6.13 7.72
CA THR A 448 -17.78 -5.95 6.91
C THR A 448 -18.81 -5.11 7.65
N VAL A 449 -19.48 -4.22 6.95
CA VAL A 449 -20.52 -3.34 7.56
C VAL A 449 -21.76 -4.09 8.01
N TYR A 450 -21.99 -5.34 7.55
CA TYR A 450 -23.22 -6.09 7.80
C TYR A 450 -23.09 -7.29 8.72
N TRP A 451 -22.03 -7.38 9.52
CA TRP A 451 -21.90 -8.45 10.53
C TRP A 451 -23.12 -8.56 11.45
N ALA A 452 -23.69 -7.43 11.87
CA ALA A 452 -24.83 -7.35 12.77
C ALA A 452 -26.11 -7.99 12.21
N TRP A 453 -26.27 -8.08 10.90
CA TRP A 453 -27.43 -8.71 10.25
C TRP A 453 -27.52 -10.23 10.56
N GLY A 454 -26.39 -10.86 10.82
CA GLY A 454 -26.35 -12.24 11.28
C GLY A 454 -26.87 -12.45 12.71
N LEU A 455 -26.94 -11.38 13.49
CA LEU A 455 -27.38 -11.41 14.88
C LEU A 455 -28.90 -11.28 15.03
N ASP A 456 -29.55 -10.35 14.33
CA ASP A 456 -31.01 -10.14 14.37
C ASP A 456 -31.51 -9.68 12.99
N SER A 457 -32.67 -10.16 12.56
CA SER A 457 -33.24 -9.87 11.24
C SER A 457 -34.11 -8.60 11.19
N ASN A 458 -34.19 -7.89 12.32
CA ASN A 458 -34.93 -6.61 12.34
C ASN A 458 -33.96 -5.47 12.03
N HIS A 459 -33.85 -5.18 10.77
CA HIS A 459 -33.01 -4.10 10.22
C HIS A 459 -33.59 -3.57 8.91
N ASP A 460 -33.21 -2.34 8.58
CA ASP A 460 -33.50 -1.75 7.28
C ASP A 460 -32.66 -2.41 6.16
N ASN A 461 -32.92 -2.01 4.92
CA ASN A 461 -32.24 -2.46 3.71
C ASN A 461 -32.71 -3.87 3.29
N GLU A 462 -31.84 -4.69 2.71
CA GLU A 462 -32.20 -6.01 2.18
C GLU A 462 -32.57 -7.01 3.28
N PRO A 463 -33.75 -7.64 3.22
CA PRO A 463 -34.16 -8.64 4.19
C PRO A 463 -33.15 -9.80 4.23
N THR A 464 -32.52 -9.99 5.38
CA THR A 464 -31.54 -11.07 5.59
C THR A 464 -31.94 -11.94 6.78
N ALA A 465 -31.79 -13.25 6.64
CA ALA A 465 -32.07 -14.16 7.73
C ALA A 465 -30.96 -14.11 8.79
N VAL A 466 -31.30 -14.30 10.06
CA VAL A 466 -30.30 -14.51 11.11
C VAL A 466 -29.47 -15.77 10.86
N ASP A 467 -28.24 -15.77 11.33
CA ASP A 467 -27.36 -16.94 11.26
C ASP A 467 -27.01 -17.45 12.67
N PRO A 468 -27.48 -18.62 13.05
CA PRO A 468 -27.13 -19.24 14.33
C PRO A 468 -25.61 -19.40 14.49
N ILE A 469 -24.84 -19.48 13.41
CA ILE A 469 -23.38 -19.56 13.45
C ILE A 469 -22.82 -18.22 13.89
N VAL A 470 -23.25 -17.10 13.28
CA VAL A 470 -22.83 -15.75 13.67
C VAL A 470 -23.17 -15.46 15.12
N GLN A 471 -24.40 -15.82 15.54
CA GLN A 471 -24.82 -15.68 16.93
C GLN A 471 -23.92 -16.49 17.88
N GLN A 472 -23.62 -17.76 17.55
CA GLN A 472 -22.79 -18.61 18.41
C GLN A 472 -21.33 -18.17 18.46
N VAL A 473 -20.73 -17.74 17.33
CA VAL A 473 -19.34 -17.28 17.36
C VAL A 473 -19.19 -15.94 18.10
N THR A 474 -20.24 -15.13 18.13
CA THR A 474 -20.27 -13.91 18.97
C THR A 474 -20.28 -14.28 20.46
N VAL A 475 -21.05 -15.28 20.87
CA VAL A 475 -21.00 -15.85 22.24
C VAL A 475 -19.60 -16.39 22.56
N ASN A 476 -19.00 -17.12 21.60
CA ASN A 476 -17.64 -17.65 21.76
C ASN A 476 -16.60 -16.54 21.95
N LEU A 477 -16.63 -15.53 21.11
CA LEU A 477 -15.70 -14.41 21.12
C LEU A 477 -15.78 -13.63 22.46
N PHE A 478 -16.99 -13.27 22.89
CA PHE A 478 -17.16 -12.53 24.14
C PHE A 478 -16.78 -13.35 25.36
N ALA A 479 -17.02 -14.69 25.32
CA ALA A 479 -16.52 -15.57 26.37
C ALA A 479 -14.98 -15.56 26.44
N ASP A 480 -14.28 -15.54 25.29
CA ASP A 480 -12.82 -15.43 25.23
C ASP A 480 -12.33 -14.04 25.69
N MET A 481 -13.16 -13.01 25.55
CA MET A 481 -12.94 -11.66 26.09
C MET A 481 -13.42 -11.49 27.54
N GLY A 482 -13.81 -12.59 28.21
CA GLY A 482 -14.18 -12.58 29.62
C GLY A 482 -15.58 -12.03 29.92
N VAL A 483 -16.49 -12.01 28.96
CA VAL A 483 -17.89 -11.54 29.10
C VAL A 483 -18.87 -12.65 28.82
N GLN A 484 -19.92 -12.75 29.64
CA GLN A 484 -20.94 -13.77 29.56
C GLN A 484 -22.34 -13.15 29.48
N PRO A 485 -23.25 -13.72 28.69
CA PRO A 485 -24.64 -13.30 28.66
C PRO A 485 -25.38 -13.79 29.89
N ALA A 486 -26.28 -12.97 30.45
CA ALA A 486 -27.10 -13.37 31.59
C ALA A 486 -28.37 -14.17 31.21
N THR A 487 -28.85 -13.97 29.97
CA THR A 487 -30.13 -14.58 29.51
C THR A 487 -29.96 -15.16 28.10
N LEU A 488 -29.03 -16.12 27.94
CA LEU A 488 -28.71 -16.69 26.63
C LEU A 488 -29.97 -17.31 25.97
N GLN A 489 -30.25 -16.92 24.74
CA GLN A 489 -31.40 -17.39 23.98
C GLN A 489 -31.32 -18.90 23.70
N SER A 490 -32.49 -19.55 23.58
CA SER A 490 -32.58 -20.96 23.22
C SER A 490 -31.92 -21.25 21.88
N GLY A 491 -31.17 -22.34 21.79
CA GLY A 491 -30.43 -22.78 20.60
C GLY A 491 -28.97 -22.36 20.57
N LEU A 492 -28.54 -21.42 21.42
CA LEU A 492 -27.13 -21.10 21.60
C LEU A 492 -26.55 -21.82 22.83
N LEU A 493 -25.26 -22.08 22.79
CA LEU A 493 -24.52 -22.76 23.85
C LEU A 493 -23.61 -21.77 24.57
N ALA A 494 -23.64 -21.80 25.89
CA ALA A 494 -22.68 -21.04 26.69
C ALA A 494 -21.24 -21.48 26.35
N ALA A 495 -20.37 -20.53 26.21
CA ALA A 495 -18.95 -20.74 25.93
C ALA A 495 -18.08 -20.35 27.12
N THR A 496 -16.90 -20.92 27.22
CA THR A 496 -15.90 -20.59 28.23
C THR A 496 -14.68 -19.94 27.56
N ALA A 497 -14.03 -19.05 28.27
CA ALA A 497 -12.74 -18.48 27.84
C ALA A 497 -11.71 -19.60 27.60
N SER A 498 -10.73 -19.33 26.73
CA SER A 498 -9.61 -20.24 26.57
C SER A 498 -8.83 -20.38 27.87
N THR A 499 -8.41 -21.58 28.18
CA THR A 499 -7.45 -21.87 29.24
C THR A 499 -6.06 -22.15 28.71
N ASP A 500 -5.91 -22.15 27.39
CA ASP A 500 -4.62 -22.32 26.73
C ASP A 500 -3.82 -21.04 26.82
N THR A 501 -2.62 -21.15 27.39
CA THR A 501 -1.65 -20.08 27.54
C THR A 501 -0.28 -20.49 26.99
N THR A 502 -0.23 -21.64 26.30
CA THR A 502 1.01 -22.21 25.77
C THR A 502 1.15 -21.81 24.31
N PRO A 503 2.11 -20.98 23.95
CA PRO A 503 2.33 -20.65 22.53
C PRO A 503 2.73 -21.88 21.71
N PRO A 504 2.37 -21.94 20.42
CA PRO A 504 2.87 -22.95 19.52
C PRO A 504 4.37 -22.78 19.28
N SER A 505 4.97 -23.72 18.55
CA SER A 505 6.37 -23.63 18.11
C SER A 505 6.47 -23.81 16.61
N SER A 506 7.32 -22.99 15.98
CA SER A 506 7.61 -23.07 14.54
C SER A 506 9.08 -23.40 14.27
N THR A 507 9.32 -24.04 13.13
CA THR A 507 10.67 -24.38 12.69
C THR A 507 10.78 -24.18 11.19
N ILE A 508 11.82 -23.43 10.77
CA ILE A 508 12.20 -23.31 9.37
C ILE A 508 12.92 -24.63 8.98
N THR A 509 12.36 -25.34 8.01
CA THR A 509 12.94 -26.59 7.49
C THR A 509 13.79 -26.36 6.26
N LEU A 510 13.45 -25.37 5.45
CA LEU A 510 14.23 -24.86 4.32
C LEU A 510 14.20 -23.33 4.35
N PRO A 511 15.35 -22.68 4.18
CA PRO A 511 16.69 -23.23 3.94
C PRO A 511 17.31 -23.84 5.21
N THR A 512 18.39 -24.62 5.05
CA THR A 512 19.27 -25.01 6.16
C THR A 512 20.27 -23.91 6.46
N ALA A 513 20.79 -23.88 7.68
CA ALA A 513 21.83 -22.93 8.06
C ALA A 513 23.06 -23.01 7.15
N GLY A 514 23.59 -21.85 6.75
CA GLY A 514 24.70 -21.73 5.82
C GLY A 514 24.34 -21.83 4.35
N THR A 515 23.05 -21.93 4.00
CA THR A 515 22.60 -21.83 2.60
C THR A 515 23.04 -20.49 2.02
N THR A 516 23.51 -20.53 0.78
CA THR A 516 23.87 -19.33 0.02
C THR A 516 22.94 -19.20 -1.17
N TRP A 517 22.36 -18.03 -1.31
CA TRP A 517 21.58 -17.61 -2.47
C TRP A 517 22.31 -16.51 -3.24
N VAL A 518 21.79 -16.15 -4.40
CA VAL A 518 22.33 -15.05 -5.22
C VAL A 518 21.29 -13.92 -5.22
N GLU A 519 21.75 -12.67 -5.26
CA GLU A 519 20.87 -11.51 -5.42
C GLU A 519 19.93 -11.71 -6.61
N GLY A 520 18.65 -11.37 -6.41
CA GLY A 520 17.61 -11.55 -7.41
C GLY A 520 17.03 -12.96 -7.51
N GLN A 521 17.59 -13.94 -6.82
CA GLN A 521 17.06 -15.30 -6.83
C GLN A 521 15.71 -15.36 -6.12
N GLN A 522 14.70 -15.90 -6.80
CA GLN A 522 13.42 -16.25 -6.16
C GLN A 522 13.60 -17.56 -5.39
N VAL A 523 13.21 -17.56 -4.13
CA VAL A 523 13.37 -18.69 -3.22
C VAL A 523 12.11 -18.91 -2.42
N VAL A 524 11.87 -20.18 -2.07
CA VAL A 524 10.77 -20.56 -1.17
C VAL A 524 11.38 -20.92 0.18
N ILE A 525 10.99 -20.17 1.19
CA ILE A 525 11.27 -20.50 2.59
C ILE A 525 10.12 -21.37 3.08
N SER A 526 10.41 -22.48 3.73
CA SER A 526 9.36 -23.39 4.23
C SER A 526 9.65 -23.92 5.61
N GLY A 527 8.60 -24.32 6.29
CA GLY A 527 8.73 -24.84 7.64
C GLY A 527 7.49 -25.58 8.12
N THR A 528 7.56 -25.97 9.37
CA THR A 528 6.45 -26.61 10.09
C THR A 528 6.16 -25.84 11.37
N ALA A 529 4.94 -25.97 11.88
CA ALA A 529 4.59 -25.49 13.21
C ALA A 529 3.67 -26.50 13.91
N THR A 530 3.76 -26.55 15.22
CA THR A 530 2.97 -27.45 16.08
C THR A 530 2.54 -26.71 17.34
N ASP A 531 1.36 -27.07 17.80
CA ASP A 531 0.87 -26.65 19.11
C ASP A 531 0.74 -27.84 20.04
N VAL A 532 1.09 -27.68 21.28
CA VAL A 532 1.03 -28.70 22.35
C VAL A 532 0.18 -28.24 23.54
N GLY A 533 -0.31 -27.00 23.53
CA GLY A 533 -1.13 -26.41 24.62
C GLY A 533 -2.59 -26.80 24.62
N GLY A 534 -3.05 -27.50 23.57
CA GLY A 534 -4.46 -27.92 23.39
C GLY A 534 -5.21 -27.12 22.35
N GLY A 535 -4.57 -26.10 21.77
CA GLY A 535 -5.04 -25.33 20.61
C GLY A 535 -4.62 -25.93 19.28
N VAL A 536 -4.75 -25.13 18.22
CA VAL A 536 -4.25 -25.42 16.88
C VAL A 536 -3.47 -24.24 16.33
N VAL A 537 -2.45 -24.50 15.52
CA VAL A 537 -1.71 -23.44 14.84
C VAL A 537 -2.65 -22.72 13.89
N ALA A 538 -2.84 -21.42 14.11
CA ALA A 538 -3.75 -20.57 13.35
C ALA A 538 -3.05 -19.68 12.32
N GLY A 539 -1.78 -19.35 12.55
CA GLY A 539 -0.98 -18.55 11.62
C GLY A 539 0.51 -18.70 11.86
N VAL A 540 1.31 -18.36 10.84
CA VAL A 540 2.77 -18.30 10.93
C VAL A 540 3.23 -17.01 10.27
N GLU A 541 4.22 -16.37 10.88
CA GLU A 541 4.91 -15.21 10.34
C GLU A 541 6.40 -15.50 10.19
N ILE A 542 7.01 -14.91 9.18
CA ILE A 542 8.44 -15.01 8.86
C ILE A 542 9.09 -13.64 8.95
N SER A 543 10.28 -13.58 9.49
CA SER A 543 11.16 -12.42 9.43
C SER A 543 12.40 -12.75 8.61
N LEU A 544 12.82 -11.82 7.78
CA LEU A 544 14.01 -11.92 6.94
C LEU A 544 15.21 -11.15 7.54
N ASP A 545 14.98 -10.33 8.54
CA ASP A 545 15.88 -9.32 9.10
C ASP A 545 16.20 -9.53 10.60
N GLY A 546 16.09 -10.77 11.05
CA GLY A 546 16.41 -11.15 12.43
C GLY A 546 15.33 -10.83 13.45
N GLY A 547 14.10 -10.51 13.00
CA GLY A 547 12.95 -10.26 13.87
C GLY A 547 12.54 -8.79 13.94
N THR A 548 13.05 -7.91 13.06
CA THR A 548 12.69 -6.50 13.02
C THR A 548 11.34 -6.31 12.31
N THR A 549 11.19 -6.90 11.13
CA THR A 549 9.92 -6.91 10.38
C THR A 549 9.41 -8.34 10.23
N TRP A 550 8.08 -8.47 10.11
CA TRP A 550 7.41 -9.76 10.03
C TRP A 550 6.39 -9.76 8.91
N HIS A 551 6.33 -10.88 8.19
CA HIS A 551 5.47 -11.10 7.04
C HIS A 551 4.61 -12.35 7.23
N LYS A 552 3.37 -12.32 6.74
CA LYS A 552 2.46 -13.45 6.79
C LYS A 552 2.95 -14.57 5.88
N ALA A 553 3.13 -15.78 6.42
CA ALA A 553 3.39 -16.98 5.65
C ALA A 553 2.08 -17.64 5.18
N THR A 554 2.15 -18.41 4.11
CA THR A 554 1.03 -19.20 3.60
C THR A 554 1.01 -20.57 4.26
N GLY A 555 -0.12 -20.96 4.85
CA GLY A 555 -0.29 -22.22 5.58
C GLY A 555 -0.08 -22.08 7.09
N THR A 556 -0.23 -23.18 7.83
CA THR A 556 -0.19 -23.23 9.30
C THR A 556 0.80 -24.30 9.78
N THR A 557 0.34 -25.56 9.97
CA THR A 557 1.23 -26.67 10.41
C THR A 557 2.33 -27.02 9.41
N SER A 558 2.10 -26.75 8.14
CA SER A 558 3.11 -26.66 7.07
C SER A 558 2.92 -25.32 6.40
N TRP A 559 3.99 -24.57 6.29
CA TRP A 559 3.91 -23.19 5.79
C TRP A 559 5.05 -22.89 4.81
N THR A 560 4.80 -21.90 3.95
CA THR A 560 5.75 -21.40 2.94
C THR A 560 5.70 -19.88 2.86
N TYR A 561 6.82 -19.30 2.41
CA TYR A 561 6.94 -17.89 2.08
C TYR A 561 7.83 -17.71 0.85
N ASN A 562 7.34 -17.02 -0.16
CA ASN A 562 8.12 -16.69 -1.35
C ASN A 562 8.91 -15.41 -1.09
N TRP A 563 10.19 -15.42 -1.42
CA TRP A 563 11.07 -14.28 -1.26
C TRP A 563 11.98 -14.12 -2.48
N THR A 564 12.16 -12.89 -2.94
CA THR A 564 13.25 -12.54 -3.86
C THR A 564 14.43 -12.08 -3.02
N ALA A 565 15.54 -12.79 -3.07
CA ALA A 565 16.76 -12.46 -2.33
C ALA A 565 17.25 -11.08 -2.76
N GLN A 566 17.18 -10.11 -1.85
CA GLN A 566 17.52 -8.71 -2.13
C GLN A 566 19.06 -8.53 -2.11
N ALA A 567 19.57 -7.49 -1.48
CA ALA A 567 21.00 -7.14 -1.47
C ALA A 567 21.90 -8.24 -0.90
N ALA A 568 23.13 -8.34 -1.40
CA ALA A 568 24.15 -9.22 -0.87
C ALA A 568 24.44 -8.94 0.61
N GLY A 569 24.51 -9.98 1.41
CA GLY A 569 24.72 -9.85 2.85
C GLY A 569 24.37 -11.11 3.62
N SER A 570 24.48 -11.04 4.94
CA SER A 570 24.06 -12.10 5.85
C SER A 570 22.67 -11.80 6.40
N TYR A 571 21.79 -12.77 6.33
CA TYR A 571 20.42 -12.69 6.81
C TYR A 571 20.17 -13.69 7.92
N THR A 572 19.32 -13.35 8.86
CA THR A 572 18.85 -14.27 9.89
C THR A 572 17.34 -14.42 9.75
N LEU A 573 16.94 -15.54 9.20
CA LEU A 573 15.54 -15.88 9.02
C LEU A 573 14.95 -16.38 10.33
N LYS A 574 13.81 -15.84 10.74
CA LYS A 574 13.09 -16.29 11.93
C LYS A 574 11.64 -16.56 11.60
N SER A 575 11.06 -17.60 12.19
CA SER A 575 9.62 -17.84 12.17
C SER A 575 9.03 -17.67 13.56
N ARG A 576 7.74 -17.35 13.60
CA ARG A 576 6.92 -17.44 14.80
C ARG A 576 5.52 -17.88 14.44
N ALA A 577 4.94 -18.75 15.24
CA ALA A 577 3.59 -19.23 15.07
C ALA A 577 2.64 -18.60 16.09
N THR A 578 1.36 -18.55 15.75
CA THR A 578 0.28 -18.13 16.63
C THR A 578 -0.80 -19.20 16.64
N ASP A 579 -1.32 -19.57 17.81
CA ASP A 579 -2.40 -20.53 17.96
C ASP A 579 -3.79 -19.87 17.84
N ASP A 580 -4.84 -20.65 17.95
CA ASP A 580 -6.23 -20.19 17.89
C ASP A 580 -6.76 -19.57 19.20
N SER A 581 -5.94 -19.53 20.24
CA SER A 581 -6.13 -18.71 21.45
C SER A 581 -5.35 -17.41 21.38
N VAL A 582 -4.70 -17.17 20.26
CA VAL A 582 -3.84 -16.01 19.94
C VAL A 582 -2.64 -15.88 20.90
N ASN A 583 -2.08 -17.03 21.35
CA ASN A 583 -0.79 -17.06 21.99
C ASN A 583 0.27 -17.10 20.89
N MET A 584 1.16 -16.10 20.89
CA MET A 584 2.19 -15.95 19.87
C MET A 584 3.53 -16.47 20.39
N GLU A 585 4.21 -17.26 19.59
CA GLU A 585 5.55 -17.80 19.86
C GLU A 585 6.58 -16.68 20.07
N THR A 586 7.47 -16.86 21.05
CA THR A 586 8.72 -16.09 21.12
C THR A 586 9.70 -16.68 20.11
N PRO A 587 10.13 -15.95 19.07
CA PRO A 587 10.94 -16.50 18.00
C PRO A 587 12.28 -17.06 18.50
N GLY A 588 12.73 -18.21 17.95
CA GLY A 588 14.03 -18.79 18.20
C GLY A 588 15.20 -17.95 17.66
N SER A 589 16.40 -18.51 17.71
CA SER A 589 17.63 -17.89 17.18
C SER A 589 17.59 -17.67 15.67
N GLY A 590 16.77 -18.46 14.97
CA GLY A 590 16.59 -18.38 13.52
C GLY A 590 17.63 -19.18 12.73
N VAL A 591 17.57 -19.05 11.40
CA VAL A 591 18.44 -19.71 10.43
C VAL A 591 19.29 -18.66 9.73
N ALA A 592 20.62 -18.77 9.86
CA ALA A 592 21.55 -17.88 9.17
C ALA A 592 21.74 -18.33 7.72
N VAL A 593 21.59 -17.42 6.79
CA VAL A 593 21.82 -17.61 5.34
C VAL A 593 22.64 -16.45 4.78
N THR A 594 23.22 -16.65 3.61
CA THR A 594 23.99 -15.61 2.92
C THR A 594 23.39 -15.37 1.54
N VAL A 595 23.28 -14.13 1.15
CA VAL A 595 23.02 -13.73 -0.23
C VAL A 595 24.35 -13.24 -0.80
N SER A 596 24.86 -13.90 -1.84
CA SER A 596 26.03 -13.45 -2.59
C SER A 596 25.60 -12.45 -3.66
N ALA A 597 26.53 -11.58 -4.05
CA ALA A 597 26.27 -10.67 -5.15
C ALA A 597 25.93 -11.45 -6.43
N ALA A 598 25.04 -10.89 -7.24
CA ALA A 598 24.71 -11.43 -8.55
C ALA A 598 25.95 -11.42 -9.46
N THR A 599 26.06 -12.40 -10.34
CA THR A 599 27.04 -12.38 -11.43
C THR A 599 26.59 -11.47 -12.56
N THR A 600 25.29 -11.21 -12.65
CA THR A 600 24.71 -10.23 -13.57
C THR A 600 24.93 -8.83 -13.04
N VAL A 601 25.14 -7.89 -13.96
CA VAL A 601 25.23 -6.46 -13.67
C VAL A 601 23.93 -5.80 -14.07
N GLY A 602 23.38 -4.95 -13.21
CA GLY A 602 22.25 -4.05 -13.54
C GLY A 602 22.71 -2.61 -13.57
N LEU A 603 21.86 -1.71 -14.05
CA LEU A 603 22.06 -0.26 -13.94
C LEU A 603 22.07 0.16 -12.46
N TRP A 604 21.18 -0.42 -11.66
CA TRP A 604 21.08 -0.18 -10.21
C TRP A 604 21.28 -1.48 -9.43
N GLY A 605 21.89 -1.38 -8.25
CA GLY A 605 22.04 -2.49 -7.31
C GLY A 605 20.73 -2.82 -6.57
N PHE A 606 20.61 -4.04 -6.03
CA PHE A 606 19.45 -4.47 -5.24
C PHE A 606 19.28 -3.69 -3.92
N SER A 607 20.33 -3.01 -3.44
CA SER A 607 20.26 -2.12 -2.26
C SER A 607 19.75 -0.72 -2.58
N GLU A 608 19.68 -0.35 -3.85
CA GLU A 608 19.18 0.95 -4.30
C GLU A 608 17.66 0.91 -4.43
N GLN A 609 17.02 2.02 -4.12
CA GLN A 609 15.56 2.14 -4.13
C GLN A 609 15.13 3.53 -4.57
N PRO A 610 13.91 3.67 -5.13
CA PRO A 610 13.35 4.97 -5.48
C PRO A 610 13.17 5.86 -4.26
N ALA A 611 13.42 7.15 -4.43
CA ALA A 611 13.01 8.14 -3.43
C ALA A 611 11.48 8.27 -3.40
N THR A 612 10.81 8.04 -4.53
CA THR A 612 9.35 8.04 -4.64
C THR A 612 8.86 6.66 -5.07
N VAL A 613 8.42 5.86 -4.12
CA VAL A 613 7.93 4.49 -4.36
C VAL A 613 6.50 4.41 -4.88
N PHE A 614 5.80 5.53 -4.91
CA PHE A 614 4.40 5.61 -5.32
C PHE A 614 4.12 6.89 -6.11
N ILE A 615 3.82 6.74 -7.39
CA ILE A 615 3.25 7.78 -8.26
C ILE A 615 1.77 7.48 -8.42
N GLN A 616 0.93 8.44 -8.09
CA GLN A 616 -0.52 8.31 -8.22
C GLN A 616 -0.96 8.54 -9.66
N ASP A 617 -0.74 7.55 -10.50
CA ASP A 617 -1.19 7.50 -11.89
C ASP A 617 -1.95 6.19 -12.12
N PRO A 618 -3.27 6.23 -12.22
CA PRO A 618 -4.09 5.02 -12.32
C PRO A 618 -4.15 4.43 -13.74
N ASN A 619 -3.48 5.07 -14.71
CA ASN A 619 -3.57 4.65 -16.10
C ASN A 619 -2.57 3.55 -16.42
N GLY A 620 -2.97 2.61 -17.27
CA GLY A 620 -2.06 1.62 -17.81
C GLY A 620 -0.95 2.29 -18.62
N VAL A 621 0.30 1.94 -18.32
CA VAL A 621 1.48 2.58 -18.91
C VAL A 621 2.64 1.60 -19.06
N GLU A 622 3.34 1.69 -20.16
CA GLU A 622 4.67 1.08 -20.36
C GLU A 622 5.73 2.09 -19.92
N LEU A 623 6.66 1.72 -19.06
CA LEU A 623 7.68 2.56 -18.47
C LEU A 623 9.06 1.99 -18.75
N GLY A 624 10.00 2.80 -19.24
CA GLY A 624 11.26 2.28 -19.73
C GLY A 624 12.47 3.17 -19.53
N VAL A 625 13.65 2.55 -19.73
CA VAL A 625 14.96 3.18 -19.72
C VAL A 625 15.73 2.84 -20.98
N LYS A 626 16.32 3.84 -21.63
CA LYS A 626 17.30 3.67 -22.71
C LYS A 626 18.68 3.46 -22.13
N PHE A 627 19.31 2.36 -22.52
CA PHE A 627 20.64 2.00 -22.02
C PHE A 627 21.54 1.47 -23.12
N LEU A 628 22.84 1.44 -22.87
CA LEU A 628 23.82 0.71 -23.65
C LEU A 628 24.81 0.00 -22.73
N SER A 629 25.55 -0.96 -23.32
CA SER A 629 26.70 -1.59 -22.68
C SER A 629 27.99 -1.18 -23.41
N THR A 630 29.08 -1.05 -22.69
CA THR A 630 30.43 -0.82 -23.27
C THR A 630 31.09 -2.11 -23.75
N VAL A 631 30.54 -3.27 -23.41
CA VAL A 631 30.98 -4.61 -23.82
C VAL A 631 29.82 -5.41 -24.40
N ASN A 632 30.14 -6.37 -25.27
CA ASN A 632 29.16 -7.37 -25.67
C ASN A 632 28.77 -8.24 -24.47
N GLY A 633 27.60 -8.78 -24.50
CA GLY A 633 27.13 -9.69 -23.46
C GLY A 633 25.68 -10.07 -23.64
N THR A 634 25.08 -10.64 -22.63
CA THR A 634 23.76 -11.23 -22.70
C THR A 634 22.85 -10.64 -21.63
N VAL A 635 21.69 -10.14 -22.02
CA VAL A 635 20.62 -9.79 -21.08
C VAL A 635 19.83 -11.06 -20.79
N THR A 636 19.93 -11.54 -19.56
CA THR A 636 19.30 -12.79 -19.10
C THR A 636 17.91 -12.59 -18.57
N GLY A 637 17.55 -11.35 -18.21
CA GLY A 637 16.26 -11.03 -17.65
C GLY A 637 16.13 -9.53 -17.32
N LEU A 638 15.05 -9.20 -16.66
CA LEU A 638 14.71 -7.84 -16.23
C LEU A 638 14.43 -7.80 -14.73
N LYS A 639 14.58 -6.65 -14.13
CA LYS A 639 14.09 -6.36 -12.79
C LYS A 639 13.49 -4.95 -12.73
N PHE A 640 12.45 -4.78 -11.91
CA PHE A 640 11.89 -3.45 -11.64
C PHE A 640 11.59 -3.28 -10.15
N TYR A 641 11.54 -2.05 -9.68
CA TYR A 641 11.19 -1.77 -8.29
C TYR A 641 9.70 -1.51 -8.15
N LYS A 642 9.04 -2.35 -7.34
CA LYS A 642 7.60 -2.33 -7.08
C LYS A 642 7.30 -1.60 -5.78
N GLY A 643 6.38 -0.63 -5.81
CA GLY A 643 5.74 -0.08 -4.61
C GLY A 643 4.52 -0.91 -4.19
N LEU A 644 4.06 -0.76 -2.95
CA LEU A 644 2.93 -1.53 -2.40
C LEU A 644 1.63 -1.40 -3.21
N GLN A 645 1.39 -0.25 -3.84
CA GLN A 645 0.19 0.03 -4.63
C GLN A 645 0.34 -0.36 -6.11
N ASN A 646 1.56 -0.69 -6.55
CA ASN A 646 1.82 -1.14 -7.90
C ASN A 646 1.48 -2.63 -8.01
N GLU A 647 0.23 -2.92 -8.33
CA GLU A 647 -0.28 -4.29 -8.36
C GLU A 647 -0.25 -4.88 -9.76
N GLY A 648 0.28 -6.10 -9.86
CA GLY A 648 0.47 -6.84 -11.11
C GLY A 648 -0.79 -7.48 -11.67
N PRO A 649 -0.67 -8.28 -12.74
CA PRO A 649 0.60 -8.79 -13.26
C PRO A 649 1.36 -7.74 -14.09
N HIS A 650 2.69 -7.76 -13.99
CA HIS A 650 3.58 -6.91 -14.77
C HIS A 650 4.24 -7.70 -15.88
N THR A 651 4.43 -7.04 -17.04
CA THR A 651 5.15 -7.62 -18.18
C THR A 651 6.39 -6.79 -18.45
N GLY A 652 7.55 -7.41 -18.43
CA GLY A 652 8.82 -6.78 -18.77
C GLY A 652 9.20 -7.04 -20.23
N ASN A 653 9.77 -6.05 -20.90
CA ASN A 653 10.15 -6.10 -22.31
C ASN A 653 11.54 -5.54 -22.56
N LEU A 654 12.25 -6.17 -23.47
CA LEU A 654 13.50 -5.67 -24.02
C LEU A 654 13.30 -5.36 -25.51
N TRP A 655 13.67 -4.17 -25.91
CA TRP A 655 13.50 -3.66 -27.28
C TRP A 655 14.82 -3.19 -27.87
N SER A 656 14.95 -3.27 -29.19
CA SER A 656 15.93 -2.46 -29.91
C SER A 656 15.50 -0.99 -29.95
N SER A 657 16.42 -0.10 -30.27
CA SER A 657 16.14 1.34 -30.30
C SER A 657 15.11 1.78 -31.33
N ASP A 658 14.84 0.96 -32.35
CA ASP A 658 13.82 1.20 -33.37
C ASP A 658 12.44 0.67 -33.01
N GLY A 659 12.28 0.06 -31.84
CA GLY A 659 11.01 -0.45 -31.34
C GLY A 659 10.72 -1.92 -31.67
N THR A 660 11.70 -2.68 -32.17
CA THR A 660 11.53 -4.12 -32.36
C THR A 660 11.61 -4.83 -31.00
N LEU A 661 10.59 -5.62 -30.64
CA LEU A 661 10.59 -6.42 -29.43
C LEU A 661 11.58 -7.58 -29.56
N LEU A 662 12.55 -7.65 -28.66
CA LEU A 662 13.59 -8.68 -28.62
C LEU A 662 13.23 -9.82 -27.66
N ALA A 663 12.67 -9.49 -26.51
CA ALA A 663 12.18 -10.45 -25.52
C ALA A 663 11.10 -9.84 -24.65
N SER A 664 10.26 -10.71 -24.09
CA SER A 664 9.21 -10.35 -23.12
C SER A 664 9.13 -11.39 -22.02
N VAL A 665 8.80 -10.97 -20.79
CA VAL A 665 8.66 -11.85 -19.63
C VAL A 665 7.57 -11.35 -18.70
N ILE A 666 6.84 -12.26 -18.06
CA ILE A 666 5.87 -11.93 -17.01
C ILE A 666 6.59 -12.07 -15.67
N PHE A 667 6.47 -11.06 -14.82
CA PHE A 667 6.93 -11.17 -13.44
C PHE A 667 5.93 -12.03 -12.66
N ALA A 668 6.35 -13.23 -12.30
CA ALA A 668 5.56 -14.15 -11.50
C ALA A 668 5.99 -14.09 -10.03
N ASP A 669 5.09 -14.51 -9.12
CA ASP A 669 5.37 -14.59 -7.68
C ASP A 669 5.93 -13.30 -7.08
N GLU A 670 5.40 -12.15 -7.54
CA GLU A 670 5.85 -10.84 -7.10
C GLU A 670 5.69 -10.65 -5.59
N ILE A 671 6.75 -10.17 -4.94
CA ILE A 671 6.67 -9.74 -3.54
C ILE A 671 5.88 -8.43 -3.42
N PRO A 672 5.31 -8.12 -2.24
CA PRO A 672 4.47 -6.92 -2.06
C PRO A 672 5.17 -5.61 -2.43
N SER A 673 6.46 -5.46 -2.12
CA SER A 673 7.26 -4.27 -2.44
C SER A 673 8.74 -4.64 -2.57
N GLY A 674 9.51 -3.84 -3.32
CA GLY A 674 10.93 -4.05 -3.56
C GLY A 674 11.22 -4.52 -4.98
N TRP A 675 12.47 -4.92 -5.25
CA TRP A 675 12.88 -5.43 -6.55
C TRP A 675 12.19 -6.73 -6.91
N GLN A 676 11.51 -6.74 -8.05
CA GLN A 676 10.97 -7.92 -8.71
C GLN A 676 11.95 -8.35 -9.79
N THR A 677 12.13 -9.66 -10.00
CA THR A 677 13.02 -10.20 -11.05
C THR A 677 12.28 -11.19 -11.92
N ALA A 678 12.62 -11.21 -13.20
CA ALA A 678 12.12 -12.20 -14.14
C ALA A 678 13.18 -12.53 -15.18
N VAL A 679 13.36 -13.81 -15.48
CA VAL A 679 14.38 -14.32 -16.40
C VAL A 679 13.72 -14.66 -17.73
N PHE A 680 14.35 -14.27 -18.83
CA PHE A 680 13.88 -14.62 -20.17
C PHE A 680 14.03 -16.12 -20.42
N GLU A 681 13.07 -16.72 -21.10
CA GLU A 681 13.17 -18.10 -21.55
C GLU A 681 14.39 -18.31 -22.46
N THR A 682 14.66 -17.32 -23.31
CA THR A 682 15.85 -17.25 -24.16
C THR A 682 16.56 -15.92 -23.89
N PRO A 683 17.76 -15.95 -23.28
CA PRO A 683 18.57 -14.75 -23.08
C PRO A 683 18.87 -14.02 -24.40
N VAL A 684 19.01 -12.69 -24.34
CA VAL A 684 19.20 -11.84 -25.52
C VAL A 684 20.64 -11.32 -25.58
N GLU A 685 21.35 -11.64 -26.64
CA GLU A 685 22.66 -11.06 -26.89
C GLU A 685 22.54 -9.58 -27.25
N ILE A 686 23.33 -8.72 -26.61
CA ILE A 686 23.42 -7.29 -26.92
C ILE A 686 24.84 -6.91 -27.32
N THR A 687 24.91 -5.95 -28.23
CA THR A 687 26.17 -5.48 -28.79
C THR A 687 26.64 -4.20 -28.11
N ALA A 688 27.93 -4.13 -27.81
CA ALA A 688 28.57 -2.96 -27.24
C ALA A 688 28.29 -1.67 -28.04
N GLY A 689 28.01 -0.58 -27.35
CA GLY A 689 27.73 0.74 -27.94
C GLY A 689 26.36 0.86 -28.64
N THR A 690 25.56 -0.19 -28.67
CA THR A 690 24.20 -0.19 -29.23
C THR A 690 23.19 0.17 -28.15
N VAL A 691 22.25 1.07 -28.48
CA VAL A 691 21.19 1.49 -27.56
C VAL A 691 20.03 0.50 -27.61
N TYR A 692 19.60 0.09 -26.43
CA TYR A 692 18.41 -0.75 -26.20
C TYR A 692 17.44 -0.04 -25.24
N VAL A 693 16.22 -0.54 -25.17
CA VAL A 693 15.21 -0.07 -24.20
C VAL A 693 14.75 -1.26 -23.37
N ALA A 694 14.92 -1.15 -22.07
CA ALA A 694 14.25 -2.04 -21.12
C ALA A 694 13.02 -1.36 -20.58
N SER A 695 11.88 -2.07 -20.52
CA SER A 695 10.62 -1.50 -20.06
C SER A 695 9.77 -2.52 -19.32
N TYR A 696 8.79 -2.03 -18.57
CA TYR A 696 7.73 -2.86 -18.02
C TYR A 696 6.38 -2.18 -18.14
N TYR A 697 5.35 -2.98 -18.38
CA TYR A 697 3.97 -2.55 -18.38
C TYR A 697 3.38 -2.71 -16.98
N THR A 698 2.69 -1.66 -16.52
CA THR A 698 1.87 -1.66 -15.31
C THR A 698 0.48 -1.13 -15.60
N SER A 699 -0.51 -1.59 -14.85
CA SER A 699 -1.87 -1.04 -14.88
C SER A 699 -2.01 0.31 -14.13
N GLY A 700 -0.89 0.87 -13.68
CA GLY A 700 -0.77 2.15 -12.96
C GLY A 700 -0.03 2.03 -11.62
N PHE A 701 0.19 3.15 -10.96
CA PHE A 701 0.81 3.25 -9.62
C PHE A 701 2.24 2.70 -9.56
N TYR A 702 3.15 3.34 -10.21
CA TYR A 702 4.56 2.95 -10.33
C TYR A 702 5.50 3.75 -9.43
N SER A 703 6.73 3.29 -9.30
CA SER A 703 7.82 4.04 -8.65
C SER A 703 8.54 4.91 -9.66
N ALA A 704 8.89 6.15 -9.31
CA ALA A 704 9.67 7.01 -10.18
C ALA A 704 10.41 8.11 -9.42
N ASP A 705 11.59 8.50 -9.94
CA ASP A 705 12.32 9.68 -9.51
C ASP A 705 12.42 10.68 -10.65
N ALA A 706 11.75 11.81 -10.51
CA ALA A 706 11.85 12.89 -11.49
C ALA A 706 13.30 13.40 -11.60
N ASN A 707 13.75 13.66 -12.82
CA ASN A 707 15.13 14.03 -13.15
C ASN A 707 16.20 12.98 -12.78
N GLY A 708 15.81 11.75 -12.44
CA GLY A 708 16.74 10.68 -12.06
C GLY A 708 17.72 10.29 -13.17
N LEU A 709 17.39 10.58 -14.43
CA LEU A 709 18.24 10.37 -15.61
C LEU A 709 18.67 11.66 -16.30
N ALA A 710 18.55 12.81 -15.64
CA ALA A 710 18.94 14.10 -16.26
C ALA A 710 20.40 14.11 -16.72
N SER A 711 21.31 13.48 -15.97
CA SER A 711 22.74 13.32 -16.31
C SER A 711 23.13 11.91 -16.74
N GLY A 712 22.13 11.01 -16.89
CA GLY A 712 22.40 9.59 -17.07
C GLY A 712 22.94 8.90 -15.81
N HIS A 713 23.12 7.57 -15.89
CA HIS A 713 23.64 6.76 -14.79
C HIS A 713 24.50 5.61 -15.34
N THR A 714 25.67 5.39 -14.76
CA THR A 714 26.60 4.33 -15.21
C THR A 714 26.94 3.40 -14.04
N ASN A 715 26.79 2.11 -14.27
CA ASN A 715 27.24 1.07 -13.34
C ASN A 715 27.99 -0.03 -14.11
N GLY A 716 29.29 -0.17 -13.85
CA GLY A 716 30.14 -1.11 -14.58
C GLY A 716 30.08 -0.87 -16.10
N PRO A 717 29.77 -1.90 -16.90
CA PRO A 717 29.68 -1.75 -18.36
C PRO A 717 28.39 -1.09 -18.85
N LEU A 718 27.36 -0.97 -18.02
CA LEU A 718 26.04 -0.47 -18.39
C LEU A 718 25.93 1.04 -18.14
N THR A 719 25.28 1.73 -19.06
CA THR A 719 24.94 3.15 -18.93
C THR A 719 23.50 3.40 -19.32
N ALA A 720 22.65 3.88 -18.39
CA ALA A 720 21.42 4.58 -18.70
C ALA A 720 21.78 5.96 -19.25
N LEU A 721 21.37 6.27 -20.48
CA LEU A 721 21.78 7.48 -21.17
C LEU A 721 21.16 8.73 -20.51
N ALA A 722 21.82 9.88 -20.65
CA ALA A 722 21.27 11.14 -20.18
C ALA A 722 20.01 11.54 -20.97
N ASP A 723 19.03 12.12 -20.29
CA ASP A 723 17.82 12.64 -20.93
C ASP A 723 18.13 13.70 -21.98
N SER A 724 19.09 14.59 -21.70
CA SER A 724 19.56 15.62 -22.63
C SER A 724 20.07 15.08 -23.97
N ASP A 725 20.54 13.84 -23.99
CA ASP A 725 21.18 13.25 -25.17
C ASP A 725 20.19 12.49 -26.06
N VAL A 726 19.23 11.78 -25.45
CA VAL A 726 18.37 10.83 -26.17
C VAL A 726 16.89 10.93 -25.80
N GLY A 727 16.50 11.80 -24.87
CA GLY A 727 15.16 11.77 -24.27
C GLY A 727 14.95 10.45 -23.53
N ASN A 728 15.50 10.30 -22.32
CA ASN A 728 15.40 9.07 -21.53
C ASN A 728 14.34 9.18 -20.44
N GLY A 729 14.06 8.06 -19.74
CA GLY A 729 12.88 7.92 -18.92
C GLY A 729 11.64 7.85 -19.80
N VAL A 730 11.57 6.79 -20.61
CA VAL A 730 10.56 6.68 -21.69
C VAL A 730 9.28 6.01 -21.19
N PHE A 731 8.15 6.43 -21.78
CA PHE A 731 6.85 5.86 -21.46
C PHE A 731 5.90 5.82 -22.67
N ALA A 732 4.83 4.99 -22.54
CA ALA A 732 3.70 5.00 -23.45
C ALA A 732 2.43 4.58 -22.72
N TYR A 733 1.39 5.43 -22.71
CA TYR A 733 0.09 5.07 -22.16
C TYR A 733 -0.69 4.14 -23.09
N GLY A 734 -1.38 3.17 -22.49
CA GLY A 734 -2.23 2.25 -23.23
C GLY A 734 -2.81 1.13 -22.37
N PRO A 735 -3.81 0.39 -22.88
CA PRO A 735 -4.42 -0.72 -22.15
C PRO A 735 -3.57 -2.01 -22.16
N ALA A 736 -2.47 -2.01 -22.87
CA ALA A 736 -1.55 -3.14 -23.01
C ALA A 736 -0.14 -2.64 -23.31
N SER A 737 0.85 -3.52 -23.13
CA SER A 737 2.25 -3.28 -23.44
C SER A 737 2.47 -2.77 -24.86
N SER A 738 3.31 -1.75 -24.99
CA SER A 738 3.69 -1.14 -26.27
C SER A 738 5.06 -0.46 -26.15
N PHE A 739 5.74 -0.24 -27.28
CA PHE A 739 7.05 0.41 -27.25
C PHE A 739 6.98 1.83 -26.66
N PRO A 740 7.71 2.11 -25.54
CA PRO A 740 7.71 3.43 -24.93
C PRO A 740 8.57 4.41 -25.75
N ASN A 741 7.97 5.46 -26.27
CA ASN A 741 8.63 6.42 -27.17
C ASN A 741 8.51 7.89 -26.75
N ALA A 742 7.72 8.20 -25.73
CA ALA A 742 7.65 9.53 -25.11
C ALA A 742 8.59 9.59 -23.90
N SER A 743 9.07 10.78 -23.50
CA SER A 743 9.87 10.98 -22.28
C SER A 743 9.27 12.10 -21.44
N PHE A 744 9.50 12.06 -20.13
CA PHE A 744 9.03 13.07 -19.21
C PHE A 744 10.08 13.36 -18.12
N GLN A 745 10.62 14.55 -18.14
CA GLN A 745 11.55 15.07 -17.11
C GLN A 745 12.77 14.17 -16.83
N GLY A 746 13.23 13.37 -17.78
CA GLY A 746 14.32 12.44 -17.54
C GLY A 746 14.09 11.54 -16.31
N SER A 747 12.86 11.08 -16.12
CA SER A 747 12.46 10.30 -14.94
C SER A 747 13.09 8.91 -14.95
N ASN A 748 13.60 8.47 -13.81
CA ASN A 748 13.96 7.06 -13.61
C ASN A 748 12.71 6.29 -13.14
N TYR A 749 12.24 5.36 -13.95
CA TYR A 749 11.08 4.50 -13.66
C TYR A 749 11.44 3.17 -13.00
N TRP A 750 12.72 3.03 -12.60
CA TRP A 750 13.22 1.88 -11.85
C TRP A 750 12.96 0.53 -12.50
N ILE A 751 13.08 0.48 -13.83
CA ILE A 751 13.24 -0.74 -14.62
C ILE A 751 14.70 -0.92 -14.99
N ASP A 752 15.20 -2.15 -14.96
CA ASP A 752 16.61 -2.48 -15.12
C ASP A 752 16.79 -3.83 -15.81
N VAL A 753 17.98 -4.10 -16.27
CA VAL A 753 18.39 -5.34 -16.90
C VAL A 753 19.23 -6.22 -15.97
N MET A 754 19.17 -7.51 -16.19
CA MET A 754 20.12 -8.50 -15.62
C MET A 754 21.10 -8.87 -16.73
N PHE A 755 22.27 -8.22 -16.76
CA PHE A 755 23.25 -8.32 -17.83
C PHE A 755 24.44 -9.17 -17.42
N GLU A 756 24.76 -10.16 -18.22
CA GLU A 756 26.03 -10.93 -18.14
C GLU A 756 27.02 -10.38 -19.15
N PRO A 757 28.07 -9.67 -18.72
CA PRO A 757 29.12 -9.24 -19.63
C PRO A 757 29.78 -10.43 -20.29
N GLY A 758 29.89 -10.38 -21.62
CA GLY A 758 30.71 -11.36 -22.35
C GLY A 758 32.15 -11.31 -21.87
N ALA A 759 32.86 -12.42 -21.99
CA ALA A 759 34.27 -12.48 -21.62
C ALA A 759 35.05 -11.41 -22.42
N THR A 760 35.73 -10.51 -21.70
CA THR A 760 36.61 -9.53 -22.34
C THR A 760 37.75 -10.32 -22.99
N PRO A 761 38.03 -10.19 -24.28
CA PRO A 761 39.16 -10.88 -24.89
C PRO A 761 40.43 -10.49 -24.18
N VAL A 762 41.09 -11.48 -23.56
CA VAL A 762 42.42 -11.34 -23.02
C VAL A 762 43.39 -11.56 -24.15
N GLY A 763 44.05 -10.49 -24.59
CA GLY A 763 45.01 -10.58 -25.69
C GLY A 763 46.34 -9.89 -25.39
N ASP A 764 47.34 -10.18 -26.21
CA ASP A 764 48.64 -9.56 -26.16
C ASP A 764 48.58 -8.12 -26.74
N SER A 765 49.48 -7.27 -26.34
CA SER A 765 49.55 -5.87 -26.77
C SER A 765 51.03 -5.47 -26.86
N LEU A 766 51.36 -4.47 -27.68
CA LEU A 766 52.74 -3.99 -27.79
C LEU A 766 53.25 -3.38 -26.48
N PHE A 767 52.39 -2.63 -25.76
CA PHE A 767 52.77 -1.99 -24.52
C PHE A 767 51.99 -2.59 -23.31
N SER A 768 52.57 -2.55 -22.13
CA SER A 768 51.88 -2.91 -20.91
C SER A 768 50.94 -1.76 -20.44
N LEU A 769 49.96 -2.04 -19.60
CA LEU A 769 49.11 -1.00 -19.01
C LEU A 769 49.90 -0.10 -18.06
N SER A 770 51.09 -0.51 -17.58
CA SER A 770 51.95 0.30 -16.75
C SER A 770 52.89 1.19 -17.56
N ASP A 771 52.99 1.01 -18.87
CA ASP A 771 53.82 1.86 -19.73
C ASP A 771 53.17 3.22 -19.94
N VAL A 772 53.97 4.25 -19.84
CA VAL A 772 53.51 5.64 -19.93
C VAL A 772 54.37 6.45 -20.93
N PRO A 773 53.76 7.40 -21.66
CA PRO A 773 54.50 8.28 -22.56
C PRO A 773 55.49 9.18 -21.80
N ALA A 774 56.67 9.38 -22.38
CA ALA A 774 57.61 10.36 -21.85
C ALA A 774 57.03 11.80 -21.99
N THR A 775 56.27 12.04 -23.07
CA THR A 775 55.53 13.28 -23.26
C THR A 775 54.06 12.95 -23.33
N VAL A 776 53.37 13.13 -22.19
CA VAL A 776 51.95 12.78 -22.03
C VAL A 776 51.07 13.70 -22.89
N THR A 777 51.49 14.94 -23.13
CA THR A 777 50.78 15.90 -23.98
C THR A 777 51.74 16.66 -24.85
N VAL A 778 51.70 16.44 -26.15
CA VAL A 778 52.37 17.28 -27.17
C VAL A 778 51.46 18.48 -27.43
N ASN A 779 52.07 19.70 -27.40
CA ASN A 779 51.33 20.92 -27.64
C ASN A 779 51.15 21.15 -29.15
N ASP A 780 50.32 20.39 -29.77
CA ASP A 780 49.93 20.48 -31.18
C ASP A 780 48.37 20.46 -31.23
N PRO A 781 47.74 21.59 -31.50
CA PRO A 781 46.29 21.69 -31.55
C PRO A 781 45.66 21.21 -32.85
N SER A 782 46.46 20.67 -33.80
CA SER A 782 45.99 20.28 -35.11
C SER A 782 45.40 18.89 -35.09
N ALA A 783 44.27 18.70 -35.77
CA ALA A 783 43.67 17.36 -35.93
C ALA A 783 44.58 16.43 -36.71
N VAL A 784 44.84 15.24 -36.18
CA VAL A 784 45.83 14.29 -36.73
C VAL A 784 45.43 12.85 -36.48
N GLU A 785 45.62 12.00 -37.46
CA GLU A 785 45.60 10.52 -37.34
C GLU A 785 47.01 10.06 -37.00
N LEU A 786 47.16 9.30 -35.94
CA LEU A 786 48.42 8.87 -35.36
C LEU A 786 48.50 7.35 -35.26
N GLY A 787 49.55 6.72 -35.77
CA GLY A 787 49.58 5.28 -35.87
C GLY A 787 50.95 4.64 -35.60
N VAL A 788 50.92 3.34 -35.42
CA VAL A 788 52.08 2.46 -35.20
C VAL A 788 51.99 1.30 -36.21
N LYS A 789 53.07 1.02 -36.95
CA LYS A 789 53.24 -0.21 -37.73
C LYS A 789 53.63 -1.36 -36.83
N PHE A 790 52.95 -2.47 -37.04
CA PHE A 790 53.26 -3.70 -36.28
C PHE A 790 53.14 -4.97 -37.14
N THR A 791 53.77 -6.05 -36.71
CA THR A 791 53.66 -7.40 -37.26
C THR A 791 53.38 -8.37 -36.15
N VAL A 792 52.82 -9.52 -36.48
CA VAL A 792 52.60 -10.63 -35.51
C VAL A 792 53.49 -11.84 -35.91
N GLY A 793 53.96 -12.58 -34.89
CA GLY A 793 54.77 -13.81 -35.09
C GLY A 793 53.97 -15.09 -35.29
N VAL A 794 52.68 -15.07 -34.91
CA VAL A 794 51.69 -16.13 -35.04
C VAL A 794 50.41 -15.63 -35.63
N ALA A 795 49.59 -16.51 -36.19
CA ALA A 795 48.24 -16.15 -36.63
C ALA A 795 47.38 -15.82 -35.44
N GLY A 796 46.34 -14.99 -35.64
CA GLY A 796 45.39 -14.61 -34.62
C GLY A 796 44.48 -13.48 -35.08
N THR A 797 43.80 -12.87 -34.13
CA THR A 797 42.84 -11.80 -34.41
C THR A 797 43.16 -10.55 -33.60
N VAL A 798 42.96 -9.35 -34.22
CA VAL A 798 42.91 -8.09 -33.50
C VAL A 798 41.49 -7.93 -32.97
N ALA A 799 41.35 -8.05 -31.64
CA ALA A 799 40.09 -7.99 -30.96
C ALA A 799 39.74 -6.56 -30.48
N GLY A 800 40.73 -5.66 -30.39
CA GLY A 800 40.50 -4.29 -29.95
C GLY A 800 41.66 -3.37 -30.31
N ILE A 801 41.43 -2.08 -30.11
CA ILE A 801 42.43 -1.00 -30.26
C ILE A 801 42.47 -0.24 -28.95
N ARG A 802 43.67 0.22 -28.58
CA ARG A 802 43.87 1.08 -27.40
C ARG A 802 44.86 2.17 -27.69
N PHE A 803 44.73 3.29 -26.98
CA PHE A 803 45.68 4.41 -27.08
C PHE A 803 45.88 5.05 -25.70
N TYR A 804 46.99 5.72 -25.51
CA TYR A 804 47.26 6.47 -24.30
C TYR A 804 46.81 7.93 -24.47
N LYS A 805 45.79 8.33 -23.67
CA LYS A 805 45.21 9.68 -23.68
C LYS A 805 45.95 10.58 -22.71
N GLY A 806 46.39 11.72 -23.19
CA GLY A 806 46.84 12.80 -22.32
C GLY A 806 45.67 13.66 -21.80
N PRO A 807 45.82 14.38 -20.68
CA PRO A 807 44.71 15.11 -20.07
C PRO A 807 44.16 16.26 -20.92
N GLN A 808 44.90 16.74 -21.91
CA GLN A 808 44.46 17.78 -22.85
C GLN A 808 43.93 17.22 -24.16
N ASN A 809 44.04 15.93 -24.39
CA ASN A 809 43.48 15.22 -25.55
C ASN A 809 41.98 14.99 -25.33
N THR A 810 41.18 15.98 -25.68
CA THR A 810 39.73 15.99 -25.45
C THR A 810 38.97 15.75 -26.74
N GLY A 811 37.69 15.35 -26.64
CA GLY A 811 36.83 15.07 -27.78
C GLY A 811 36.60 13.58 -28.01
N ALA A 812 35.89 13.22 -29.02
CA ALA A 812 35.63 11.82 -29.39
C ALA A 812 36.81 11.24 -30.18
N HIS A 813 37.26 10.03 -29.80
CA HIS A 813 38.35 9.37 -30.48
C HIS A 813 37.85 8.14 -31.26
N GLN A 814 38.51 7.85 -32.39
CA GLN A 814 38.26 6.67 -33.19
C GLN A 814 39.59 5.96 -33.44
N GLY A 815 39.60 4.64 -33.22
CA GLY A 815 40.70 3.75 -33.56
C GLY A 815 40.46 3.07 -34.89
N ARG A 816 41.54 2.82 -35.64
CA ARG A 816 41.50 2.15 -36.98
C ARG A 816 42.60 1.13 -37.11
N LEU A 817 42.30 0.07 -37.83
CA LEU A 817 43.24 -0.94 -38.27
C LEU A 817 43.33 -0.90 -39.81
N TRP A 818 44.55 -0.90 -40.32
CA TRP A 818 44.83 -0.80 -41.77
C TRP A 818 45.82 -1.87 -42.21
N THR A 819 45.77 -2.20 -43.52
CA THR A 819 46.91 -2.81 -44.16
C THR A 819 48.02 -1.76 -44.35
N ASP A 820 49.28 -2.22 -44.50
CA ASP A 820 50.40 -1.31 -44.79
C ASP A 820 50.25 -0.50 -46.13
N THR A 821 49.36 -0.93 -47.01
CA THR A 821 49.01 -0.29 -48.29
C THR A 821 47.83 0.67 -48.21
N GLY A 822 47.25 0.86 -47.03
CA GLY A 822 46.21 1.85 -46.76
C GLY A 822 44.78 1.38 -46.90
N SER A 823 44.56 0.06 -47.04
CA SER A 823 43.18 -0.46 -46.95
C SER A 823 42.69 -0.52 -45.53
N LEU A 824 41.56 0.15 -45.22
CA LEU A 824 40.93 0.14 -43.90
C LEU A 824 40.30 -1.24 -43.64
N LEU A 825 40.70 -1.89 -42.56
CA LEU A 825 40.21 -3.21 -42.15
C LEU A 825 39.11 -3.10 -41.04
N ALA A 826 39.26 -2.18 -40.08
CA ALA A 826 38.28 -1.96 -39.03
C ALA A 826 38.33 -0.53 -38.50
N THR A 827 37.24 -0.08 -37.92
CA THR A 827 37.12 1.17 -37.14
C THR A 827 36.39 0.88 -35.84
N VAL A 828 36.85 1.48 -34.75
CA VAL A 828 36.18 1.44 -33.47
C VAL A 828 36.11 2.84 -32.88
N THR A 829 35.00 3.17 -32.19
CA THR A 829 34.87 4.44 -31.45
C THR A 829 35.11 4.20 -29.98
N PHE A 830 35.94 5.01 -29.35
CA PHE A 830 36.16 4.94 -27.92
C PHE A 830 34.99 5.60 -27.20
N SER A 831 34.44 4.91 -26.19
CA SER A 831 33.36 5.40 -25.33
C SER A 831 33.73 5.24 -23.86
N GLY A 832 33.19 6.08 -22.99
CA GLY A 832 33.51 6.03 -21.54
C GLY A 832 34.98 6.34 -21.23
N GLU A 833 35.65 7.18 -22.04
CA GLU A 833 37.05 7.49 -21.87
C GLU A 833 37.33 8.14 -20.52
N THR A 834 38.40 7.69 -19.85
CA THR A 834 38.91 8.34 -18.65
C THR A 834 39.58 9.69 -18.98
N ALA A 835 39.83 10.55 -17.98
CA ALA A 835 40.45 11.84 -18.17
C ALA A 835 41.87 11.75 -18.78
N SER A 836 42.62 10.68 -18.46
CA SER A 836 43.95 10.39 -19.01
C SER A 836 44.27 8.89 -18.77
N GLY A 837 45.32 8.40 -19.47
CA GLY A 837 45.77 7.02 -19.38
C GLY A 837 45.32 6.17 -20.56
N TRP A 838 45.51 4.84 -20.46
CA TRP A 838 45.14 3.91 -21.51
C TRP A 838 43.61 3.84 -21.68
N GLN A 839 43.18 4.07 -22.93
CA GLN A 839 41.80 3.88 -23.37
C GLN A 839 41.74 2.61 -24.23
N THR A 840 40.75 1.75 -24.06
CA THR A 840 40.61 0.51 -24.85
C THR A 840 39.21 0.44 -25.43
N ALA A 841 39.10 0.10 -26.70
CA ALA A 841 37.83 -0.19 -27.37
C ALA A 841 37.95 -1.51 -28.16
N TYR A 842 36.93 -2.38 -28.00
CA TYR A 842 36.93 -3.69 -28.66
C TYR A 842 36.14 -3.62 -29.98
N LEU A 843 36.64 -4.36 -31.00
CA LEU A 843 35.97 -4.48 -32.26
C LEU A 843 34.75 -5.39 -32.14
N THR A 844 33.67 -5.02 -32.75
CA THR A 844 32.44 -5.85 -32.80
C THR A 844 32.71 -7.19 -33.47
N THR A 845 33.58 -7.20 -34.47
CA THR A 845 34.07 -8.41 -35.15
C THR A 845 35.58 -8.36 -35.13
N PRO A 846 36.29 -9.26 -34.42
CA PRO A 846 37.72 -9.33 -34.45
C PRO A 846 38.26 -9.57 -35.87
N ILE A 847 39.36 -8.91 -36.21
CA ILE A 847 39.96 -8.98 -37.54
C ILE A 847 41.11 -9.98 -37.55
N ALA A 848 41.03 -11.03 -38.36
CA ALA A 848 42.08 -12.00 -38.57
C ALA A 848 43.29 -11.34 -39.25
N ILE A 849 44.49 -11.55 -38.68
CA ILE A 849 45.75 -11.04 -39.20
C ILE A 849 46.78 -12.16 -39.33
N SER A 850 47.66 -12.04 -40.29
CA SER A 850 48.60 -13.10 -40.65
C SER A 850 50.02 -12.81 -40.18
N PRO A 851 50.81 -13.85 -39.76
CA PRO A 851 52.21 -13.71 -39.36
C PRO A 851 53.07 -13.03 -40.42
N GLY A 852 53.99 -12.19 -39.97
CA GLY A 852 54.95 -11.53 -40.82
C GLY A 852 54.41 -10.45 -41.76
N THR A 853 53.07 -10.24 -41.78
CA THR A 853 52.40 -9.16 -42.53
C THR A 853 52.44 -7.90 -41.68
N THR A 854 52.78 -6.72 -42.29
CA THR A 854 52.73 -5.42 -41.60
C THR A 854 51.32 -4.87 -41.65
N TYR A 855 50.87 -4.43 -40.49
CA TYR A 855 49.59 -3.70 -40.29
C TYR A 855 49.87 -2.35 -39.65
N ILE A 856 48.95 -1.44 -39.73
CA ILE A 856 48.99 -0.16 -39.03
C ILE A 856 47.78 -0.06 -38.10
N VAL A 857 47.99 0.17 -36.83
CA VAL A 857 46.97 0.60 -35.89
C VAL A 857 47.07 2.11 -35.72
N SER A 858 45.93 2.80 -35.74
CA SER A 858 45.93 4.27 -35.57
C SER A 858 44.75 4.73 -34.76
N TYR A 859 44.85 5.96 -34.23
CA TYR A 859 43.71 6.68 -33.65
C TYR A 859 43.74 8.13 -34.12
N HIS A 860 42.55 8.73 -34.23
CA HIS A 860 42.41 10.15 -34.54
C HIS A 860 42.31 10.98 -33.28
N SER A 861 43.10 12.05 -33.23
CA SER A 861 43.04 13.09 -32.20
C SER A 861 42.69 14.43 -32.80
N ALA A 862 41.86 15.24 -32.11
CA ALA A 862 41.63 16.64 -32.47
C ALA A 862 42.79 17.54 -32.09
N GLY A 863 43.85 17.00 -31.48
CA GLY A 863 45.07 17.66 -31.02
C GLY A 863 45.55 17.16 -29.66
N PHE A 864 46.71 17.62 -29.21
CA PHE A 864 47.27 17.38 -27.87
C PHE A 864 47.47 15.89 -27.50
N TYR A 865 48.10 15.13 -28.38
CA TYR A 865 48.38 13.69 -28.28
C TYR A 865 49.61 13.35 -27.42
N SER A 866 49.80 12.09 -27.09
CA SER A 866 50.96 11.58 -26.35
C SER A 866 52.03 11.06 -27.32
N ALA A 867 53.31 11.28 -27.03
CA ALA A 867 54.41 10.87 -27.90
C ALA A 867 55.74 10.62 -27.18
N ASN A 868 56.54 9.72 -27.79
CA ASN A 868 58.00 9.56 -27.46
C ASN A 868 58.80 9.60 -28.76
N GLY A 869 59.57 10.66 -28.96
CA GLY A 869 60.52 10.72 -30.07
C GLY A 869 61.60 9.66 -29.97
N ALA A 870 62.07 9.20 -31.15
CA ALA A 870 63.14 8.20 -31.32
C ALA A 870 62.83 6.84 -30.66
N TYR A 871 61.59 6.54 -30.28
CA TYR A 871 61.21 5.29 -29.61
C TYR A 871 61.44 4.09 -30.53
N PHE A 872 61.04 4.21 -31.77
CA PHE A 872 61.26 3.13 -32.78
C PHE A 872 62.60 3.24 -33.52
N ALA A 873 63.60 3.93 -32.97
CA ALA A 873 64.97 3.82 -33.49
C ALA A 873 65.46 2.35 -33.46
N THR A 874 64.95 1.57 -32.56
CA THR A 874 65.02 0.09 -32.49
C THR A 874 63.65 -0.53 -32.50
N ALA A 875 63.55 -1.79 -32.94
CA ALA A 875 62.28 -2.50 -32.86
C ALA A 875 61.82 -2.72 -31.40
N HIS A 876 60.51 -2.67 -31.17
CA HIS A 876 59.88 -2.99 -29.88
C HIS A 876 59.06 -4.26 -30.02
N THR A 877 59.37 -5.27 -29.20
CA THR A 877 58.68 -6.56 -29.25
C THR A 877 58.10 -6.90 -27.87
N ASN A 878 56.87 -7.33 -27.85
CA ASN A 878 56.21 -7.83 -26.66
C ASN A 878 55.33 -9.08 -27.04
N GLY A 879 55.70 -10.25 -26.51
CA GLY A 879 55.07 -11.52 -26.90
C GLY A 879 55.11 -11.75 -28.42
N PRO A 880 53.98 -12.06 -29.05
CA PRO A 880 53.92 -12.31 -30.51
C PRO A 880 53.95 -11.02 -31.35
N LEU A 881 53.82 -9.84 -30.75
CA LEU A 881 53.73 -8.58 -31.41
C LEU A 881 55.08 -7.88 -31.55
N THR A 882 55.37 -7.33 -32.70
CA THR A 882 56.60 -6.50 -32.93
C THR A 882 56.22 -5.21 -33.68
N ALA A 883 56.55 -4.07 -33.11
CA ALA A 883 56.62 -2.81 -33.82
C ALA A 883 58.09 -2.70 -34.40
N PRO A 884 58.26 -2.81 -35.71
CA PRO A 884 59.59 -2.84 -36.33
C PRO A 884 60.28 -1.46 -36.18
N SER A 885 61.62 -1.44 -36.26
CA SER A 885 62.39 -0.20 -36.23
C SER A 885 61.98 0.73 -37.41
N ASP A 886 62.10 2.02 -37.20
CA ASP A 886 61.88 3.01 -38.25
C ASP A 886 62.62 2.71 -39.55
N ALA A 887 63.87 2.34 -39.44
CA ALA A 887 64.71 1.99 -40.57
C ALA A 887 64.22 0.71 -41.31
N SER A 888 63.76 -0.29 -40.58
CA SER A 888 63.31 -1.53 -41.20
C SER A 888 61.89 -1.44 -41.78
N ALA A 889 61.08 -0.55 -41.28
CA ALA A 889 59.66 -0.35 -41.72
C ALA A 889 59.53 0.77 -42.74
N SER A 890 60.64 1.37 -43.22
CA SER A 890 60.63 2.60 -44.03
C SER A 890 59.78 3.69 -43.42
N GLY A 891 59.98 3.92 -42.10
CA GLY A 891 59.21 4.82 -41.25
C GLY A 891 58.23 4.11 -40.33
N ASN A 892 58.44 4.19 -38.99
CA ASN A 892 57.47 3.77 -37.99
C ASN A 892 57.16 4.92 -37.04
N GLY A 893 55.97 4.88 -36.42
CA GLY A 893 55.28 6.00 -35.84
C GLY A 893 54.75 6.91 -36.92
N VAL A 894 53.68 6.47 -37.53
CA VAL A 894 53.09 7.13 -38.70
C VAL A 894 51.99 8.11 -38.32
N TYR A 895 51.81 9.15 -39.13
CA TYR A 895 50.77 10.17 -38.93
C TYR A 895 50.24 10.73 -40.23
N SER A 896 49.10 11.40 -40.15
CA SER A 896 48.51 12.20 -41.22
C SER A 896 47.67 13.34 -40.61
N TYR A 897 47.98 14.58 -40.92
CA TYR A 897 47.13 15.72 -40.51
C TYR A 897 45.85 15.76 -41.33
N GLY A 898 44.77 16.14 -40.70
CA GLY A 898 43.48 16.29 -41.34
C GLY A 898 42.34 15.63 -40.63
N ALA A 899 41.26 15.38 -41.38
CA ALA A 899 40.04 14.78 -40.84
C ALA A 899 40.26 13.30 -40.42
N ALA A 900 39.42 12.83 -39.50
CA ALA A 900 39.42 11.44 -39.08
C ALA A 900 39.30 10.47 -40.25
N GLY A 901 40.11 9.40 -40.23
CA GLY A 901 40.14 8.38 -41.29
C GLY A 901 41.08 8.68 -42.46
N SER A 902 41.97 9.69 -42.30
CA SER A 902 43.07 9.89 -43.21
C SER A 902 44.15 8.82 -42.98
N PHE A 903 44.54 8.08 -43.99
CA PHE A 903 45.55 7.02 -43.83
C PHE A 903 46.90 7.62 -43.37
N PRO A 904 47.46 7.18 -42.22
CA PRO A 904 48.72 7.74 -41.73
C PRO A 904 49.93 7.16 -42.50
N ASN A 905 50.48 7.96 -43.34
CA ASN A 905 51.57 7.56 -44.28
C ASN A 905 52.86 8.38 -44.16
N SER A 906 52.89 9.37 -43.31
CA SER A 906 54.09 10.17 -43.00
C SER A 906 54.70 9.69 -41.68
N SER A 907 56.02 9.76 -41.49
CA SER A 907 56.67 9.47 -40.25
C SER A 907 57.58 10.64 -39.80
N PHE A 908 57.81 10.74 -38.50
CA PHE A 908 58.68 11.75 -37.92
C PHE A 908 59.46 11.22 -36.74
N ASN A 909 60.80 11.28 -36.85
CA ASN A 909 61.77 10.98 -35.77
C ASN A 909 61.48 9.61 -35.04
N ALA A 910 61.13 8.60 -35.77
CA ALA A 910 60.81 7.28 -35.22
C ALA A 910 59.92 7.32 -33.97
N THR A 911 58.87 8.20 -33.96
CA THR A 911 58.06 8.54 -32.77
C THR A 911 57.03 7.47 -32.47
N ASN A 912 56.94 7.06 -31.22
CA ASN A 912 55.79 6.31 -30.73
C ASN A 912 54.64 7.28 -30.35
N TYR A 913 53.48 7.07 -30.95
CA TYR A 913 52.25 7.85 -30.69
C TYR A 913 51.30 7.16 -29.73
N TRP A 914 51.79 6.09 -29.08
CA TRP A 914 51.08 5.38 -28.03
C TRP A 914 49.69 4.88 -28.41
N VAL A 915 49.57 4.32 -29.60
CA VAL A 915 48.45 3.54 -30.06
C VAL A 915 48.86 2.08 -30.19
N ASP A 916 47.95 1.12 -29.89
CA ASP A 916 48.25 -0.29 -29.71
C ASP A 916 47.04 -1.15 -30.08
N VAL A 917 47.20 -2.44 -30.14
CA VAL A 917 46.18 -3.44 -30.40
C VAL A 917 45.99 -4.37 -29.19
N VAL A 918 44.79 -4.99 -29.11
CA VAL A 918 44.55 -6.19 -28.32
C VAL A 918 44.54 -7.34 -29.31
N PHE A 919 45.59 -8.17 -29.32
CA PHE A 919 45.77 -9.28 -30.24
C PHE A 919 45.52 -10.59 -29.52
N VAL A 920 44.69 -11.44 -30.02
CA VAL A 920 44.39 -12.78 -29.51
C VAL A 920 45.00 -13.78 -30.47
N PRO A 921 46.06 -14.52 -30.07
CA PRO A 921 46.62 -15.62 -30.86
C PRO A 921 45.61 -16.75 -31.05
N ASP A 922 45.66 -17.42 -32.21
CA ASP A 922 44.82 -18.62 -32.52
C ASP A 922 45.16 -19.82 -31.61
#